data_a20100c9d0f05066081cf313f2e4fc54
#
_entry.id   a20100c9d0f05066081cf313f2e4fc54
#
_cell.length_a   1.000
_cell.length_b   1.000
_cell.length_c   1.000
_cell.angle_alpha   90.00
_cell.angle_beta   90.00
_cell.angle_gamma   90.00
#
_symmetry.space_group_name_H-M   'P 1'
#
loop_
_entity.id
_entity.type
_entity.pdbx_description
1 polymer ?
#
loop_
_entity_poly.entity_id
_entity_poly.type
_entity_poly.pdbx_seq_one_letter_code
_entity_poly.pdbx_strand_id
1 'polypeptide(L)'
;MKNIISKAGLFFALAASVTSCSDFEEMNTPPLKVNEDQVQVEYLFNDALIGAQQDPNIAERIFVLYWKTAARQHLSNGIAVGTHNDGWSNEYWGRGYGAKWLTSINKAIKVGEERIAANTAEPYLNNMVQISRIWRAYLLSELSDNFGPVPLEGFEGTNPKYNTVEEVYTFILNDLKDAVSKLDANNPVPNTKTKFDNAYGFKVDNWTKYGNSLRMRFAMRIAEVAPEKAKAEFESAAAGGNYIKNAGEMFAIQEKPGWDPLSGVMSREWNGQVLSATLNNLYLGLGGIKSQDQLAASFHTAIKPADYVGKRMLEHYSVKTNDPSAGYFFDGLPHTIDPRAYKTFYIPGDVSSSTWSNYPSWTNDAKETEVTMKRASGDIKLNTKNTWSTTAIGDFGALGTANGIRSVQIGKIPGLSQAFRASGSKRVFFAAWESYFLLAEAALKGWSVGTTAQAAYENGVKSSFEYWGVSQHAAAYLASEDYNRVGTSAKFTHTAEPGNSHNMTYVDGYTNATGTASIAYPANTIYKNGTVRNDALTKIITQKYIANMPWLPLEAWSDHRRLGLPFFENPAVENPLTNLPDLNSGNFMTNRVRFFPQRIPFPSVFRESSPEGYAQAVTALGAEDKALTPLWWAKKN
;
A
#
# COMPACT_ATOMS: atom_id res chain seq x y z
N MET A 1 23.15 -42.71 74.06
CA MET A 1 23.51 -41.34 73.61
C MET A 1 23.75 -41.19 72.09
N LYS A 2 24.05 -42.25 71.32
CA LYS A 2 24.26 -42.12 69.85
C LYS A 2 23.03 -41.89 68.99
N ASN A 3 21.81 -42.26 69.46
CA ASN A 3 20.54 -42.15 68.68
C ASN A 3 19.80 -40.83 68.87
N ILE A 4 20.21 -39.98 69.80
CA ILE A 4 19.57 -38.66 70.01
C ILE A 4 20.24 -37.58 69.19
N ILE A 5 21.54 -37.71 68.95
CA ILE A 5 22.32 -36.76 68.16
C ILE A 5 21.96 -36.85 66.63
N SER A 6 21.59 -38.06 66.15
CA SER A 6 21.20 -38.25 64.74
C SER A 6 19.82 -37.66 64.40
N LYS A 7 18.90 -37.66 65.35
CA LYS A 7 17.55 -37.08 65.16
C LYS A 7 17.53 -35.56 65.31
N ALA A 8 18.39 -34.99 66.13
CA ALA A 8 18.55 -33.53 66.22
C ALA A 8 19.25 -32.93 64.98
N GLY A 9 20.23 -33.64 64.38
CA GLY A 9 20.86 -33.23 63.14
C GLY A 9 19.95 -33.27 61.93
N LEU A 10 19.02 -34.24 61.87
CA LEU A 10 18.05 -34.34 60.78
C LEU A 10 16.93 -33.25 60.89
N PHE A 11 16.55 -32.82 62.08
CA PHE A 11 15.59 -31.74 62.29
C PHE A 11 16.17 -30.37 62.01
N PHE A 12 17.47 -30.15 62.24
CA PHE A 12 18.15 -28.92 61.89
C PHE A 12 18.42 -28.81 60.37
N ALA A 13 18.68 -29.92 59.68
CA ALA A 13 18.83 -29.96 58.22
C ALA A 13 17.49 -29.73 57.49
N LEU A 14 16.34 -30.14 58.07
CA LEU A 14 15.02 -29.88 57.51
C LEU A 14 14.53 -28.44 57.77
N ALA A 15 14.95 -27.82 58.89
CA ALA A 15 14.59 -26.42 59.19
C ALA A 15 15.42 -25.40 58.38
N ALA A 16 16.64 -25.78 57.94
CA ALA A 16 17.48 -24.95 57.06
C ALA A 16 17.03 -24.96 55.57
N SER A 17 16.21 -25.94 55.16
CA SER A 17 15.71 -26.06 53.80
C SER A 17 14.41 -25.26 53.52
N VAL A 18 13.76 -24.70 54.54
CA VAL A 18 12.52 -23.90 54.38
C VAL A 18 12.81 -22.39 54.35
N THR A 19 14.02 -21.94 54.68
CA THR A 19 14.37 -20.51 54.59
C THR A 19 15.09 -20.15 53.30
N SER A 20 15.34 -21.14 52.39
CA SER A 20 16.03 -20.95 51.10
C SER A 20 15.10 -20.60 49.94
N CYS A 21 13.79 -20.49 50.16
CA CYS A 21 12.83 -20.21 49.08
C CYS A 21 12.49 -18.72 48.88
N SER A 22 12.88 -17.84 49.81
CA SER A 22 12.61 -16.39 49.66
C SER A 22 13.60 -15.67 48.76
N ASP A 23 14.80 -16.21 48.58
CA ASP A 23 15.83 -15.55 47.76
C ASP A 23 15.92 -16.11 46.32
N PHE A 24 15.13 -17.17 46.03
CA PHE A 24 15.20 -17.81 44.70
C PHE A 24 14.56 -16.96 43.60
N GLU A 25 13.59 -16.14 43.91
CA GLU A 25 13.00 -15.17 42.97
C GLU A 25 13.96 -13.98 42.76
N GLU A 26 14.68 -13.55 43.79
CA GLU A 26 15.63 -12.44 43.72
C GLU A 26 16.91 -12.82 42.98
N MET A 27 17.41 -14.05 43.14
CA MET A 27 18.59 -14.57 42.42
C MET A 27 18.33 -14.96 40.95
N ASN A 28 17.09 -15.26 40.59
CA ASN A 28 16.71 -15.57 39.21
C ASN A 28 16.18 -14.34 38.42
N THR A 29 16.14 -13.17 39.03
CA THR A 29 15.88 -11.94 38.27
C THR A 29 17.19 -11.55 37.59
N PRO A 30 17.30 -11.56 36.25
CA PRO A 30 18.49 -11.09 35.57
C PRO A 30 18.84 -9.69 36.09
N PRO A 31 20.10 -9.39 36.46
CA PRO A 31 20.46 -8.07 37.00
C PRO A 31 20.28 -6.91 36.02
N LEU A 32 19.81 -7.20 34.80
CA LEU A 32 19.43 -6.25 33.75
C LEU A 32 17.91 -6.26 33.46
N LYS A 33 17.08 -6.92 34.28
CA LYS A 33 15.64 -6.82 34.13
C LYS A 33 15.21 -5.42 34.58
N VAL A 34 14.92 -4.57 33.62
CA VAL A 34 14.33 -3.24 33.89
C VAL A 34 13.03 -3.49 34.65
N ASN A 35 12.96 -3.00 35.88
CA ASN A 35 11.72 -3.06 36.66
C ASN A 35 10.63 -2.30 35.89
N GLU A 36 9.38 -2.75 35.98
CA GLU A 36 8.24 -2.11 35.26
C GLU A 36 8.16 -0.61 35.58
N ASP A 37 8.54 -0.19 36.79
CA ASP A 37 8.63 1.21 37.21
C ASP A 37 9.67 2.05 36.41
N GLN A 38 10.67 1.40 35.81
CA GLN A 38 11.71 2.07 35.01
C GLN A 38 11.39 2.13 33.51
N VAL A 39 10.37 1.40 33.06
CA VAL A 39 9.95 1.38 31.65
C VAL A 39 9.36 2.72 31.27
N GLN A 40 9.92 3.37 30.24
CA GLN A 40 9.41 4.64 29.75
C GLN A 40 8.42 4.42 28.62
N VAL A 41 7.22 4.98 28.75
CA VAL A 41 6.12 4.86 27.77
C VAL A 41 6.56 5.35 26.39
N GLU A 42 7.31 6.46 26.34
CA GLU A 42 7.83 7.02 25.09
C GLU A 42 8.81 6.10 24.35
N TYR A 43 9.56 5.26 25.06
CA TYR A 43 10.49 4.32 24.42
C TYR A 43 9.72 3.18 23.76
N LEU A 44 8.70 2.64 24.43
CA LEU A 44 7.84 1.61 23.89
C LEU A 44 7.02 2.11 22.70
N PHE A 45 6.50 3.34 22.81
CA PHE A 45 5.81 4.00 21.70
C PHE A 45 6.74 4.18 20.49
N ASN A 46 7.94 4.71 20.72
CA ASN A 46 8.94 4.91 19.66
C ASN A 46 9.35 3.59 18.99
N ASP A 47 9.54 2.51 19.77
CA ASP A 47 9.86 1.19 19.23
C ASP A 47 8.74 0.69 18.31
N ALA A 48 7.47 0.82 18.71
CA ALA A 48 6.33 0.44 17.89
C ALA A 48 6.19 1.33 16.64
N LEU A 49 6.45 2.64 16.76
CA LEU A 49 6.34 3.59 15.66
C LEU A 49 7.44 3.38 14.63
N ILE A 50 8.69 3.29 15.07
CA ILE A 50 9.85 3.10 14.21
C ILE A 50 9.89 1.67 13.64
N GLY A 51 9.59 0.67 14.47
CA GLY A 51 9.61 -0.73 14.08
C GLY A 51 8.68 -1.03 12.90
N ALA A 52 7.47 -0.50 12.92
CA ALA A 52 6.50 -0.67 11.83
C ALA A 52 6.97 -0.09 10.49
N GLN A 53 7.99 0.75 10.49
CA GLN A 53 8.46 1.50 9.34
C GLN A 53 9.76 0.99 8.76
N GLN A 54 10.67 0.61 9.62
CA GLN A 54 12.09 0.76 9.35
C GLN A 54 12.90 -0.53 9.46
N ASP A 55 12.26 -1.68 9.64
CA ASP A 55 12.94 -2.92 9.32
C ASP A 55 12.92 -3.11 7.79
N PRO A 56 14.03 -2.83 7.09
CA PRO A 56 14.02 -2.83 5.63
C PRO A 56 13.70 -4.20 5.04
N ASN A 57 14.03 -5.28 5.74
CA ASN A 57 13.74 -6.62 5.26
C ASN A 57 12.26 -6.93 5.28
N ILE A 58 11.57 -6.58 6.39
CA ILE A 58 10.14 -6.81 6.52
C ILE A 58 9.37 -5.83 5.63
N ALA A 59 9.71 -4.55 5.70
CA ALA A 59 8.98 -3.52 4.98
C ALA A 59 9.12 -3.65 3.46
N GLU A 60 10.30 -3.97 2.93
CA GLU A 60 10.46 -4.24 1.50
C GLU A 60 9.57 -5.39 1.04
N ARG A 61 9.61 -6.50 1.76
CA ARG A 61 8.90 -7.73 1.38
C ARG A 61 7.40 -7.55 1.39
N ILE A 62 6.87 -6.80 2.34
CA ILE A 62 5.43 -6.55 2.48
C ILE A 62 5.00 -5.30 1.72
N PHE A 63 5.62 -4.16 1.98
CA PHE A 63 5.23 -2.89 1.37
C PHE A 63 5.46 -2.87 -0.14
N VAL A 64 6.65 -3.27 -0.60
CA VAL A 64 7.00 -3.22 -2.02
C VAL A 64 6.52 -4.46 -2.75
N LEU A 65 6.88 -5.65 -2.27
CA LEU A 65 6.68 -6.88 -3.03
C LEU A 65 5.26 -7.44 -2.90
N TYR A 66 4.58 -7.29 -1.75
CA TYR A 66 3.17 -7.69 -1.62
C TYR A 66 2.21 -6.56 -2.00
N TRP A 67 2.19 -5.47 -1.24
CA TRP A 67 1.14 -4.47 -1.39
C TRP A 67 1.19 -3.76 -2.74
N LYS A 68 2.36 -3.29 -3.19
CA LYS A 68 2.46 -2.62 -4.50
C LYS A 68 2.14 -3.56 -5.65
N THR A 69 2.51 -4.83 -5.55
CA THR A 69 2.17 -5.85 -6.54
C THR A 69 0.67 -6.17 -6.52
N ALA A 70 0.10 -6.41 -5.34
CA ALA A 70 -1.34 -6.67 -5.18
C ALA A 70 -2.20 -5.47 -5.61
N ALA A 71 -1.71 -4.25 -5.36
CA ALA A 71 -2.33 -3.01 -5.82
C ALA A 71 -2.04 -2.66 -7.28
N ARG A 72 -1.29 -3.48 -8.02
CA ARG A 72 -0.89 -3.19 -9.42
C ARG A 72 -0.15 -1.86 -9.60
N GLN A 73 0.55 -1.41 -8.56
CA GLN A 73 1.40 -0.21 -8.58
C GLN A 73 2.87 -0.51 -8.94
N HIS A 74 3.19 -1.78 -9.07
CA HIS A 74 4.48 -2.30 -9.48
C HIS A 74 4.26 -3.52 -10.37
N LEU A 75 5.28 -3.89 -11.16
CA LEU A 75 5.24 -5.05 -12.02
C LEU A 75 4.81 -6.29 -11.25
N SER A 76 3.88 -7.04 -11.81
CA SER A 76 3.37 -8.24 -11.17
C SER A 76 4.37 -9.40 -11.23
N ASN A 77 4.45 -10.09 -10.11
CA ASN A 77 5.03 -11.42 -9.99
C ASN A 77 3.92 -12.41 -9.60
N GLY A 78 4.27 -13.62 -9.14
CA GLY A 78 3.29 -14.60 -8.70
C GLY A 78 2.32 -14.12 -7.61
N ILE A 79 2.68 -13.11 -6.82
CA ILE A 79 1.83 -12.53 -5.77
C ILE A 79 0.57 -11.89 -6.40
N ALA A 80 0.69 -11.29 -7.57
CA ALA A 80 -0.45 -10.69 -8.26
C ALA A 80 -1.54 -11.70 -8.66
N VAL A 81 -1.24 -12.97 -8.61
CA VAL A 81 -2.16 -14.09 -8.95
C VAL A 81 -2.49 -14.97 -7.74
N GLY A 82 -2.18 -14.51 -6.54
CA GLY A 82 -2.52 -15.21 -5.30
C GLY A 82 -1.47 -16.20 -4.80
N THR A 83 -0.27 -16.25 -5.39
CA THR A 83 0.85 -16.92 -4.72
C THR A 83 1.32 -16.06 -3.54
N HIS A 84 2.00 -16.69 -2.58
CA HIS A 84 2.60 -15.98 -1.45
C HIS A 84 3.98 -16.56 -1.13
N ASN A 85 4.79 -15.77 -0.44
CA ASN A 85 6.05 -16.22 0.11
C ASN A 85 5.87 -16.44 1.61
N ASP A 86 5.83 -17.69 2.03
CA ASP A 86 5.57 -18.07 3.42
C ASP A 86 6.63 -17.52 4.38
N GLY A 87 7.91 -17.54 3.99
CA GLY A 87 8.99 -16.96 4.81
C GLY A 87 8.84 -15.46 5.04
N TRP A 88 8.41 -14.71 4.03
CA TRP A 88 8.15 -13.27 4.17
C TRP A 88 6.94 -13.00 5.05
N SER A 89 5.88 -13.77 4.87
CA SER A 89 4.68 -13.67 5.71
C SER A 89 4.98 -14.00 7.16
N ASN A 90 5.84 -15.01 7.40
CA ASN A 90 6.28 -15.41 8.73
C ASN A 90 7.07 -14.30 9.44
N GLU A 91 8.03 -13.68 8.75
CA GLU A 91 8.79 -12.57 9.34
C GLU A 91 7.89 -11.38 9.69
N TYR A 92 6.97 -11.03 8.82
CA TYR A 92 6.03 -9.94 9.06
C TYR A 92 5.07 -10.25 10.21
N TRP A 93 4.54 -11.47 10.29
CA TRP A 93 3.70 -11.93 11.38
C TRP A 93 4.45 -11.99 12.71
N GLY A 94 5.56 -12.70 12.77
CA GLY A 94 6.31 -12.99 13.99
C GLY A 94 7.15 -11.81 14.46
N ARG A 95 8.04 -11.32 13.61
CA ARG A 95 8.99 -10.24 13.96
C ARG A 95 8.35 -8.87 14.01
N GLY A 96 7.43 -8.60 13.10
CA GLY A 96 6.75 -7.32 13.03
C GLY A 96 5.75 -7.18 14.16
N TYR A 97 4.67 -7.93 14.11
CA TYR A 97 3.54 -7.74 15.01
C TYR A 97 3.66 -8.49 16.32
N GLY A 98 3.98 -9.77 16.28
CA GLY A 98 3.99 -10.61 17.47
C GLY A 98 5.08 -10.26 18.47
N ALA A 99 6.30 -10.01 17.98
CA ALA A 99 7.47 -9.81 18.85
C ALA A 99 7.77 -8.35 19.17
N LYS A 100 7.23 -7.38 18.41
CA LYS A 100 7.61 -5.97 18.60
C LYS A 100 6.42 -5.01 18.59
N TRP A 101 5.82 -4.77 17.46
CA TRP A 101 4.98 -3.58 17.26
C TRP A 101 3.74 -3.58 18.14
N LEU A 102 2.93 -4.65 18.12
CA LEU A 102 1.76 -4.76 18.99
C LEU A 102 2.14 -4.99 20.45
N THR A 103 3.18 -5.78 20.72
CA THR A 103 3.66 -6.01 22.09
C THR A 103 4.15 -4.70 22.71
N SER A 104 4.99 -3.93 22.00
CA SER A 104 5.51 -2.66 22.49
C SER A 104 4.41 -1.63 22.71
N ILE A 105 3.46 -1.49 21.76
CA ILE A 105 2.40 -0.50 21.90
C ILE A 105 1.38 -0.86 22.99
N ASN A 106 1.01 -2.13 23.12
CA ASN A 106 0.14 -2.60 24.21
C ASN A 106 0.79 -2.40 25.57
N LYS A 107 2.11 -2.68 25.69
CA LYS A 107 2.86 -2.42 26.92
C LYS A 107 2.94 -0.94 27.24
N ALA A 108 3.12 -0.07 26.23
CA ALA A 108 3.09 1.39 26.41
C ALA A 108 1.76 1.86 27.01
N ILE A 109 0.64 1.36 26.49
CA ILE A 109 -0.70 1.67 26.97
C ILE A 109 -0.87 1.17 28.40
N LYS A 110 -0.58 -0.12 28.64
CA LYS A 110 -0.74 -0.76 29.97
C LYS A 110 0.05 -0.03 31.06
N VAL A 111 1.35 0.19 30.85
CA VAL A 111 2.20 0.89 31.82
C VAL A 111 1.71 2.33 32.07
N GLY A 112 1.25 3.02 31.01
CA GLY A 112 0.70 4.35 31.15
C GLY A 112 -0.60 4.37 31.97
N GLU A 113 -1.53 3.46 31.71
CA GLU A 113 -2.80 3.33 32.43
C GLU A 113 -2.58 2.94 33.90
N GLU A 114 -1.66 2.02 34.20
CA GLU A 114 -1.30 1.62 35.57
C GLU A 114 -0.76 2.81 36.38
N ARG A 115 0.12 3.63 35.80
CA ARG A 115 0.63 4.84 36.47
C ARG A 115 -0.44 5.89 36.70
N ILE A 116 -1.36 6.07 35.76
CA ILE A 116 -2.51 6.96 35.92
C ILE A 116 -3.42 6.46 37.07
N ALA A 117 -3.72 5.16 37.07
CA ALA A 117 -4.55 4.54 38.12
C ALA A 117 -3.90 4.61 39.51
N ALA A 118 -2.56 4.47 39.59
CA ALA A 118 -1.79 4.60 40.83
C ALA A 118 -1.59 6.06 41.28
N ASN A 119 -2.06 7.04 40.52
CA ASN A 119 -1.87 8.47 40.76
C ASN A 119 -0.39 8.89 40.86
N THR A 120 0.48 8.20 40.10
CA THR A 120 1.93 8.47 40.00
C THR A 120 2.33 9.08 38.66
N ALA A 121 1.33 9.38 37.80
CA ALA A 121 1.54 9.89 36.46
C ALA A 121 1.65 11.41 36.41
N GLU A 122 2.56 11.92 35.58
CA GLU A 122 2.54 13.31 35.15
C GLU A 122 1.31 13.59 34.28
N PRO A 123 0.71 14.79 34.31
CA PRO A 123 -0.54 15.10 33.58
C PRO A 123 -0.50 14.79 32.08
N TYR A 124 0.66 14.97 31.44
CA TYR A 124 0.84 14.70 30.01
C TYR A 124 0.81 13.21 29.65
N LEU A 125 0.96 12.31 30.63
CA LEU A 125 1.00 10.85 30.37
C LEU A 125 -0.31 10.35 29.75
N ASN A 126 -1.44 10.96 30.11
CA ASN A 126 -2.71 10.63 29.47
C ASN A 126 -2.64 10.81 27.95
N ASN A 127 -2.09 11.92 27.44
CA ASN A 127 -1.94 12.13 26.01
C ASN A 127 -1.07 11.07 25.35
N MET A 128 0.01 10.64 26.00
CA MET A 128 0.85 9.56 25.46
C MET A 128 0.12 8.24 25.39
N VAL A 129 -0.72 7.92 26.35
CA VAL A 129 -1.60 6.73 26.33
C VAL A 129 -2.59 6.82 25.17
N GLN A 130 -3.28 7.95 25.01
CA GLN A 130 -4.25 8.12 23.92
C GLN A 130 -3.59 8.05 22.53
N ILE A 131 -2.43 8.69 22.38
CA ILE A 131 -1.62 8.63 21.16
C ILE A 131 -1.18 7.18 20.87
N SER A 132 -0.78 6.43 21.88
CA SER A 132 -0.45 5.00 21.74
C SER A 132 -1.65 4.17 21.28
N ARG A 133 -2.86 4.45 21.80
CA ARG A 133 -4.10 3.81 21.36
C ARG A 133 -4.43 4.12 19.89
N ILE A 134 -4.24 5.37 19.45
CA ILE A 134 -4.42 5.76 18.04
C ILE A 134 -3.45 4.98 17.14
N TRP A 135 -2.19 4.86 17.53
CA TRP A 135 -1.21 4.09 16.76
C TRP A 135 -1.49 2.58 16.78
N ARG A 136 -1.91 2.03 17.91
CA ARG A 136 -2.38 0.63 18.00
C ARG A 136 -3.52 0.33 17.03
N ALA A 137 -4.48 1.23 16.90
CA ALA A 137 -5.59 1.09 15.97
C ALA A 137 -5.10 0.97 14.52
N TYR A 138 -4.10 1.77 14.12
CA TYR A 138 -3.47 1.62 12.82
C TYR A 138 -2.78 0.25 12.66
N LEU A 139 -1.98 -0.17 13.64
CA LEU A 139 -1.26 -1.46 13.58
C LEU A 139 -2.22 -2.65 13.49
N LEU A 140 -3.31 -2.64 14.26
CA LEU A 140 -4.35 -3.68 14.19
C LEU A 140 -5.05 -3.70 12.83
N SER A 141 -5.33 -2.53 12.25
CA SER A 141 -5.92 -2.45 10.92
C SER A 141 -5.00 -3.00 9.85
N GLU A 142 -3.71 -2.65 9.89
CA GLU A 142 -2.71 -3.13 8.94
C GLU A 142 -2.59 -4.67 9.02
N LEU A 143 -2.50 -5.22 10.22
CA LEU A 143 -2.40 -6.66 10.41
C LEU A 143 -3.67 -7.38 9.94
N SER A 144 -4.85 -6.89 10.32
CA SER A 144 -6.13 -7.48 9.94
C SER A 144 -6.40 -7.37 8.44
N ASP A 145 -6.04 -6.25 7.79
CA ASP A 145 -6.21 -6.07 6.35
C ASP A 145 -5.29 -6.99 5.52
N ASN A 146 -4.20 -7.47 6.12
CA ASN A 146 -3.32 -8.45 5.50
C ASN A 146 -3.78 -9.89 5.73
N PHE A 147 -4.05 -10.27 6.99
CA PHE A 147 -4.27 -11.67 7.36
C PHE A 147 -5.74 -12.01 7.68
N GLY A 148 -6.56 -11.04 8.06
CA GLY A 148 -7.93 -11.24 8.51
C GLY A 148 -8.05 -11.26 10.03
N PRO A 149 -8.55 -12.34 10.65
CA PRO A 149 -8.68 -12.47 12.10
C PRO A 149 -7.38 -12.32 12.87
N VAL A 150 -7.39 -11.50 13.93
CA VAL A 150 -6.21 -11.20 14.76
C VAL A 150 -6.60 -11.08 16.22
N PRO A 151 -5.67 -11.27 17.17
CA PRO A 151 -5.95 -11.06 18.59
C PRO A 151 -5.97 -9.56 18.93
N LEU A 152 -7.08 -9.07 19.50
CA LEU A 152 -7.22 -7.67 19.92
C LEU A 152 -6.34 -7.33 21.13
N GLU A 153 -6.17 -8.27 22.04
CA GLU A 153 -5.33 -8.10 23.24
C GLU A 153 -3.85 -8.33 22.95
N GLY A 154 -3.50 -8.49 21.66
CA GLY A 154 -2.14 -8.79 21.24
C GLY A 154 -1.81 -10.28 21.30
N PHE A 155 -0.53 -10.60 21.13
CA PHE A 155 -0.03 -11.98 21.10
C PHE A 155 0.45 -12.46 22.47
N GLU A 156 -0.16 -11.96 23.56
CA GLU A 156 0.19 -12.35 24.93
C GLU A 156 -0.44 -13.69 25.28
N GLY A 157 0.27 -14.49 26.07
CA GLY A 157 -0.18 -15.80 26.52
C GLY A 157 0.05 -16.93 25.50
N THR A 158 -0.35 -18.14 25.88
CA THR A 158 -0.11 -19.35 25.08
C THR A 158 -1.09 -19.48 23.89
N ASN A 159 -2.34 -19.09 24.08
CA ASN A 159 -3.40 -19.13 23.08
C ASN A 159 -4.26 -17.87 23.16
N PRO A 160 -3.83 -16.74 22.60
CA PRO A 160 -4.64 -15.53 22.57
C PRO A 160 -5.93 -15.78 21.77
N LYS A 161 -7.02 -15.13 22.16
CA LYS A 161 -8.29 -15.20 21.44
C LYS A 161 -8.16 -14.47 20.09
N TYR A 162 -8.48 -15.15 19.00
CA TYR A 162 -8.56 -14.55 17.66
C TYR A 162 -9.97 -13.98 17.43
N ASN A 163 -10.01 -12.71 17.08
CA ASN A 163 -11.24 -11.98 16.82
C ASN A 163 -11.52 -11.95 15.31
N THR A 164 -12.80 -11.97 14.95
CA THR A 164 -13.22 -11.77 13.55
C THR A 164 -12.82 -10.39 13.06
N VAL A 165 -12.72 -10.21 11.73
CA VAL A 165 -12.42 -8.90 11.13
C VAL A 165 -13.48 -7.85 11.52
N GLU A 166 -14.74 -8.23 11.67
CA GLU A 166 -15.81 -7.35 12.14
C GLU A 166 -15.60 -6.89 13.60
N GLU A 167 -15.22 -7.81 14.50
CA GLU A 167 -14.88 -7.46 15.89
C GLU A 167 -13.67 -6.53 15.96
N VAL A 168 -12.63 -6.79 15.12
CA VAL A 168 -11.44 -5.93 15.04
C VAL A 168 -11.81 -4.52 14.62
N TYR A 169 -12.60 -4.35 13.56
CA TYR A 169 -13.01 -3.02 13.08
C TYR A 169 -13.95 -2.32 14.06
N THR A 170 -14.79 -3.08 14.75
CA THR A 170 -15.64 -2.54 15.82
C THR A 170 -14.81 -1.99 16.97
N PHE A 171 -13.81 -2.75 17.40
CA PHE A 171 -12.86 -2.32 18.43
C PHE A 171 -12.09 -1.08 18.00
N ILE A 172 -11.46 -1.10 16.81
CA ILE A 172 -10.65 0.02 16.29
C ILE A 172 -11.45 1.33 16.26
N LEU A 173 -12.66 1.31 15.72
CA LEU A 173 -13.48 2.52 15.62
C LEU A 173 -13.87 3.07 16.98
N ASN A 174 -14.28 2.20 17.91
CA ASN A 174 -14.62 2.61 19.28
C ASN A 174 -13.40 3.14 20.04
N ASP A 175 -12.25 2.45 19.92
CA ASP A 175 -11.00 2.82 20.59
C ASP A 175 -10.46 4.16 20.08
N LEU A 176 -10.49 4.39 18.77
CA LEU A 176 -10.12 5.68 18.17
C LEU A 176 -11.02 6.82 18.61
N LYS A 177 -12.35 6.59 18.63
CA LYS A 177 -13.31 7.61 19.05
C LYS A 177 -13.07 8.02 20.50
N ASP A 178 -12.90 7.04 21.38
CA ASP A 178 -12.63 7.28 22.80
C ASP A 178 -11.26 7.94 23.00
N ALA A 179 -10.20 7.44 22.37
CA ALA A 179 -8.85 8.00 22.50
C ALA A 179 -8.79 9.45 22.03
N VAL A 180 -9.35 9.78 20.86
CA VAL A 180 -9.41 11.16 20.35
C VAL A 180 -10.16 12.07 21.31
N SER A 181 -11.25 11.62 21.93
CA SER A 181 -12.04 12.42 22.86
C SER A 181 -11.32 12.73 24.18
N LYS A 182 -10.29 11.94 24.53
CA LYS A 182 -9.51 12.06 25.76
C LYS A 182 -8.17 12.81 25.59
N LEU A 183 -7.82 13.20 24.38
CA LEU A 183 -6.65 14.04 24.14
C LEU A 183 -6.89 15.44 24.72
N ASP A 184 -5.91 15.95 25.46
CA ASP A 184 -5.99 17.24 26.14
C ASP A 184 -4.82 18.16 25.76
N ALA A 185 -5.12 19.23 25.03
CA ALA A 185 -4.15 20.21 24.60
C ALA A 185 -3.57 21.07 25.76
N ASN A 186 -4.23 21.08 26.94
CA ASN A 186 -3.76 21.83 28.12
C ASN A 186 -2.62 21.12 28.86
N ASN A 187 -2.42 19.82 28.58
CA ASN A 187 -1.37 19.01 29.17
C ASN A 187 -0.39 18.49 28.12
N PRO A 188 0.34 19.36 27.39
CA PRO A 188 1.22 18.96 26.31
C PRO A 188 2.39 18.11 26.80
N VAL A 189 2.81 17.16 25.97
CA VAL A 189 4.01 16.35 26.25
C VAL A 189 5.25 17.25 26.21
N PRO A 190 6.17 17.16 27.20
CA PRO A 190 7.34 18.00 27.28
C PRO A 190 8.26 17.90 26.05
N ASN A 191 8.89 19.02 25.67
CA ASN A 191 9.79 19.08 24.52
C ASN A 191 10.96 18.09 24.59
N THR A 192 11.41 17.71 25.79
CA THR A 192 12.46 16.70 26.00
C THR A 192 12.07 15.30 25.48
N LYS A 193 10.78 15.05 25.32
CA LYS A 193 10.23 13.77 24.87
C LYS A 193 9.80 13.76 23.39
N THR A 194 9.72 14.92 22.72
CA THR A 194 9.22 15.03 21.33
C THR A 194 10.03 14.20 20.33
N LYS A 195 11.31 13.97 20.59
CA LYS A 195 12.21 13.13 19.77
C LYS A 195 11.77 11.65 19.65
N PHE A 196 10.88 11.18 20.52
CA PHE A 196 10.38 9.80 20.50
C PHE A 196 9.12 9.63 19.64
N ASP A 197 8.57 10.72 19.13
CA ASP A 197 7.53 10.72 18.11
C ASP A 197 8.03 11.42 16.84
N ASN A 198 8.56 10.64 15.92
CA ASN A 198 9.13 11.13 14.67
C ASN A 198 8.08 11.65 13.67
N ALA A 199 6.78 11.44 13.94
CA ALA A 199 5.71 11.95 13.11
C ALA A 199 5.33 13.38 13.48
N TYR A 200 4.92 13.61 14.72
CA TYR A 200 4.33 14.86 15.16
C TYR A 200 4.96 15.45 16.42
N GLY A 201 5.93 14.77 17.04
CA GLY A 201 6.52 15.21 18.31
C GLY A 201 5.49 15.27 19.44
N PHE A 202 4.53 14.37 19.47
CA PHE A 202 3.40 14.32 20.43
C PHE A 202 2.49 15.56 20.39
N LYS A 203 2.40 16.30 19.29
CA LYS A 203 1.48 17.41 19.15
C LYS A 203 0.04 16.93 19.14
N VAL A 204 -0.71 17.29 20.17
CA VAL A 204 -2.10 16.85 20.40
C VAL A 204 -3.00 17.15 19.21
N ASP A 205 -2.96 18.37 18.66
CA ASP A 205 -3.79 18.74 17.50
C ASP A 205 -3.56 17.86 16.29
N ASN A 206 -2.29 17.53 16.00
CA ASN A 206 -1.95 16.70 14.85
C ASN A 206 -2.41 15.25 15.08
N TRP A 207 -2.24 14.73 16.29
CA TRP A 207 -2.72 13.39 16.65
C TRP A 207 -4.24 13.30 16.66
N THR A 208 -4.94 14.36 17.09
CA THR A 208 -6.40 14.45 16.99
C THR A 208 -6.86 14.38 15.53
N LYS A 209 -6.21 15.16 14.65
CA LYS A 209 -6.50 15.13 13.21
C LYS A 209 -6.23 13.77 12.59
N TYR A 210 -5.11 13.15 12.94
CA TYR A 210 -4.77 11.81 12.45
C TYR A 210 -5.76 10.76 12.94
N GLY A 211 -6.12 10.78 14.22
CA GLY A 211 -7.10 9.86 14.80
C GLY A 211 -8.47 9.96 14.10
N ASN A 212 -8.98 11.19 13.87
CA ASN A 212 -10.22 11.39 13.12
C ASN A 212 -10.10 10.95 11.66
N SER A 213 -8.95 11.20 11.03
CA SER A 213 -8.70 10.75 9.65
C SER A 213 -8.70 9.23 9.53
N LEU A 214 -8.12 8.53 10.51
CA LEU A 214 -8.19 7.07 10.60
C LEU A 214 -9.63 6.58 10.81
N ARG A 215 -10.43 7.25 11.65
CA ARG A 215 -11.86 6.93 11.81
C ARG A 215 -12.61 7.04 10.49
N MET A 216 -12.37 8.10 9.71
CA MET A 216 -12.96 8.27 8.37
C MET A 216 -12.52 7.13 7.43
N ARG A 217 -11.23 6.78 7.39
CA ARG A 217 -10.70 5.68 6.57
C ARG A 217 -11.37 4.35 6.93
N PHE A 218 -11.41 4.01 8.20
CA PHE A 218 -11.93 2.72 8.67
C PHE A 218 -13.45 2.62 8.60
N ALA A 219 -14.17 3.73 8.81
CA ALA A 219 -15.60 3.78 8.57
C ALA A 219 -15.91 3.54 7.08
N MET A 220 -15.17 4.18 6.16
CA MET A 220 -15.34 3.94 4.73
C MET A 220 -14.96 2.51 4.33
N ARG A 221 -13.98 1.88 5.00
CA ARG A 221 -13.59 0.49 4.77
C ARG A 221 -14.75 -0.50 4.96
N ILE A 222 -15.60 -0.27 5.94
CA ILE A 222 -16.74 -1.13 6.26
C ILE A 222 -18.05 -0.67 5.64
N ALA A 223 -18.04 0.36 4.79
CA ALA A 223 -19.25 0.99 4.28
C ALA A 223 -20.16 0.07 3.45
N GLU A 224 -19.59 -0.95 2.79
CA GLU A 224 -20.36 -1.88 1.96
C GLU A 224 -21.00 -3.03 2.78
N VAL A 225 -20.51 -3.32 3.98
CA VAL A 225 -20.96 -4.44 4.83
C VAL A 225 -21.67 -3.99 6.10
N ALA A 226 -21.40 -2.78 6.57
CA ALA A 226 -22.02 -2.20 7.79
C ALA A 226 -22.35 -0.70 7.54
N PRO A 227 -23.24 -0.37 6.57
CA PRO A 227 -23.43 1.01 6.07
C PRO A 227 -23.89 1.99 7.14
N GLU A 228 -24.81 1.60 8.03
CA GLU A 228 -25.32 2.50 9.09
C GLU A 228 -24.23 2.86 10.11
N LYS A 229 -23.46 1.87 10.54
CA LYS A 229 -22.33 2.07 11.45
C LYS A 229 -21.25 2.94 10.77
N ALA A 230 -20.92 2.63 9.52
CA ALA A 230 -19.97 3.38 8.74
C ALA A 230 -20.36 4.85 8.58
N LYS A 231 -21.62 5.11 8.25
CA LYS A 231 -22.16 6.46 8.11
C LYS A 231 -22.05 7.23 9.43
N ALA A 232 -22.57 6.68 10.51
CA ALA A 232 -22.60 7.35 11.83
C ALA A 232 -21.17 7.69 12.31
N GLU A 233 -20.23 6.76 12.15
CA GLU A 233 -18.84 6.96 12.57
C GLU A 233 -18.12 7.96 11.69
N PHE A 234 -18.30 7.89 10.36
CA PHE A 234 -17.70 8.82 9.42
C PHE A 234 -18.18 10.25 9.63
N GLU A 235 -19.49 10.46 9.73
CA GLU A 235 -20.08 11.78 9.97
C GLU A 235 -19.59 12.36 11.30
N SER A 236 -19.51 11.55 12.36
CA SER A 236 -18.95 11.95 13.65
C SER A 236 -17.47 12.36 13.55
N ALA A 237 -16.67 11.61 12.81
CA ALA A 237 -15.24 11.89 12.62
C ALA A 237 -14.98 13.13 11.76
N ALA A 238 -15.81 13.37 10.76
CA ALA A 238 -15.70 14.52 9.85
C ALA A 238 -16.26 15.82 10.46
N ALA A 239 -17.10 15.71 11.50
CA ALA A 239 -17.73 16.86 12.14
C ALA A 239 -16.69 17.87 12.67
N GLY A 240 -16.95 19.16 12.44
CA GLY A 240 -16.05 20.24 12.86
C GLY A 240 -14.77 20.37 12.03
N GLY A 241 -14.53 19.49 11.07
CA GLY A 241 -13.40 19.59 10.15
C GLY A 241 -12.03 19.35 10.78
N ASN A 242 -11.97 18.63 11.91
CA ASN A 242 -10.73 18.36 12.63
C ASN A 242 -10.09 17.03 12.18
N TYR A 243 -9.70 16.99 10.90
CA TYR A 243 -8.99 15.90 10.22
C TYR A 243 -7.87 16.48 9.35
N ILE A 244 -7.00 15.65 8.79
CA ILE A 244 -5.86 16.07 7.94
C ILE A 244 -6.37 16.70 6.65
N LYS A 245 -5.96 17.96 6.36
CA LYS A 245 -6.40 18.74 5.19
C LYS A 245 -5.27 19.31 4.34
N ASN A 246 -4.05 19.36 4.85
CA ASN A 246 -2.93 19.96 4.13
C ASN A 246 -1.62 19.18 4.35
N ALA A 247 -0.61 19.52 3.57
CA ALA A 247 0.68 18.82 3.59
C ALA A 247 1.38 18.85 4.95
N GLY A 248 1.23 19.95 5.72
CA GLY A 248 1.84 20.09 7.04
C GLY A 248 1.20 19.24 8.13
N GLU A 249 0.00 18.71 7.88
CA GLU A 249 -0.75 17.85 8.80
C GLU A 249 -0.60 16.35 8.48
N MET A 250 -0.03 16.00 7.33
CA MET A 250 0.11 14.62 6.88
C MET A 250 0.87 13.76 7.90
N PHE A 251 0.39 12.53 8.13
CA PHE A 251 1.12 11.57 8.94
C PHE A 251 2.21 10.91 8.09
N ALA A 252 3.44 11.32 8.33
CA ALA A 252 4.59 10.84 7.59
C ALA A 252 5.80 10.65 8.52
N ILE A 253 6.55 9.57 8.31
CA ILE A 253 7.70 9.22 9.13
C ILE A 253 8.93 9.06 8.23
N GLN A 254 10.01 9.73 8.59
CA GLN A 254 11.28 9.60 7.90
C GLN A 254 11.90 8.23 8.19
N GLU A 255 12.49 7.62 7.18
CA GLU A 255 13.30 6.42 7.35
C GLU A 255 14.49 6.68 8.28
N LYS A 256 14.96 5.64 8.94
CA LYS A 256 16.04 5.74 9.92
C LYS A 256 17.30 6.35 9.28
N PRO A 257 17.89 7.37 9.89
CA PRO A 257 19.14 7.93 9.42
C PRO A 257 20.26 6.89 9.37
N GLY A 258 21.12 7.00 8.36
CA GLY A 258 22.29 6.13 8.20
C GLY A 258 22.05 4.81 7.48
N TRP A 259 20.86 4.58 6.97
CA TRP A 259 20.63 3.50 6.02
C TRP A 259 21.18 3.91 4.66
N ASP A 260 21.95 3.02 4.10
CA ASP A 260 22.48 3.21 2.75
C ASP A 260 21.40 2.91 1.69
N PRO A 261 21.67 3.23 0.41
CA PRO A 261 20.75 2.95 -0.68
C PRO A 261 20.33 1.49 -0.82
N LEU A 262 21.10 0.55 -0.26
CA LEU A 262 20.79 -0.88 -0.30
C LEU A 262 19.81 -1.33 0.78
N SER A 263 19.67 -0.57 1.86
CA SER A 263 18.96 -1.00 3.05
C SER A 263 17.63 -0.30 3.32
N GLY A 264 17.33 0.80 2.65
CA GLY A 264 16.05 1.51 2.78
C GLY A 264 14.89 0.74 2.12
N VAL A 265 13.67 0.92 2.63
CA VAL A 265 12.47 0.22 2.15
C VAL A 265 12.24 0.39 0.65
N MET A 266 12.35 1.61 0.15
CA MET A 266 12.14 1.94 -1.25
C MET A 266 13.43 1.92 -2.07
N SER A 267 14.58 1.86 -1.43
CA SER A 267 15.90 2.01 -2.07
C SER A 267 16.60 0.70 -2.38
N ARG A 268 16.02 -0.46 -2.02
CA ARG A 268 16.60 -1.75 -2.35
C ARG A 268 16.90 -1.88 -3.83
N GLU A 269 18.17 -2.10 -4.17
CA GLU A 269 18.63 -2.07 -5.55
C GLU A 269 18.08 -3.19 -6.42
N TRP A 270 17.80 -4.35 -5.83
CA TRP A 270 17.27 -5.49 -6.57
C TRP A 270 15.77 -5.41 -6.88
N ASN A 271 15.03 -4.47 -6.29
CA ASN A 271 13.67 -4.23 -6.70
C ASN A 271 13.61 -3.08 -7.72
N GLY A 272 13.28 -3.37 -8.95
CA GLY A 272 13.26 -2.40 -10.03
C GLY A 272 12.18 -1.33 -9.90
N GLN A 273 11.09 -1.62 -9.21
CA GLN A 273 9.91 -0.75 -9.04
C GLN A 273 9.52 0.00 -10.32
N VAL A 274 9.23 -0.75 -11.35
CA VAL A 274 8.90 -0.23 -12.67
C VAL A 274 7.41 0.03 -12.84
N LEU A 275 7.06 0.88 -13.81
CA LEU A 275 5.69 1.23 -14.18
C LEU A 275 4.90 -0.03 -14.59
N SER A 276 3.80 -0.31 -13.90
CA SER A 276 2.89 -1.40 -14.23
C SER A 276 1.96 -1.02 -15.40
N ALA A 277 1.45 -2.03 -16.11
CA ALA A 277 0.47 -1.81 -17.17
C ALA A 277 -0.81 -1.15 -16.65
N THR A 278 -1.32 -1.58 -15.49
CA THR A 278 -2.49 -0.97 -14.84
C THR A 278 -2.29 0.53 -14.62
N LEU A 279 -1.21 0.90 -13.95
CA LEU A 279 -0.94 2.31 -13.64
C LEU A 279 -0.72 3.14 -14.90
N ASN A 280 -0.02 2.58 -15.90
CA ASN A 280 0.19 3.23 -17.19
C ASN A 280 -1.13 3.54 -17.90
N ASN A 281 -2.05 2.57 -17.98
CA ASN A 281 -3.34 2.75 -18.64
C ASN A 281 -4.26 3.73 -17.90
N LEU A 282 -4.08 3.89 -16.59
CA LEU A 282 -4.75 4.94 -15.83
C LEU A 282 -4.16 6.33 -16.07
N TYR A 283 -2.85 6.45 -16.31
CA TYR A 283 -2.19 7.73 -16.57
C TYR A 283 -2.42 8.26 -17.99
N LEU A 284 -2.35 7.39 -19.00
CA LEU A 284 -2.35 7.79 -20.41
C LEU A 284 -3.69 8.42 -20.81
N GLY A 285 -3.66 9.68 -21.24
CA GLY A 285 -4.81 10.48 -21.65
C GLY A 285 -5.54 11.18 -20.52
N LEU A 286 -5.37 10.76 -19.26
CA LEU A 286 -6.14 11.31 -18.14
C LEU A 286 -5.83 12.80 -17.92
N GLY A 287 -6.89 13.62 -17.95
CA GLY A 287 -6.80 15.08 -17.72
C GLY A 287 -6.30 15.89 -18.91
N GLY A 288 -5.96 15.26 -20.04
CA GLY A 288 -5.66 15.94 -21.30
C GLY A 288 -4.40 16.82 -21.31
N ILE A 289 -3.52 16.72 -20.31
CA ILE A 289 -2.31 17.54 -20.22
C ILE A 289 -1.24 17.02 -21.18
N LYS A 290 -0.82 17.85 -22.14
CA LYS A 290 0.16 17.46 -23.14
C LYS A 290 1.53 17.25 -22.53
N SER A 291 2.24 16.19 -22.97
CA SER A 291 3.63 15.95 -22.59
C SER A 291 4.56 17.10 -22.97
N GLN A 292 4.24 17.79 -24.05
CA GLN A 292 4.98 18.98 -24.47
C GLN A 292 4.98 20.10 -23.43
N ASP A 293 3.88 20.23 -22.66
CA ASP A 293 3.73 21.26 -21.62
C ASP A 293 4.38 20.86 -20.29
N GLN A 294 4.84 19.60 -20.19
CA GLN A 294 5.41 19.01 -18.98
C GLN A 294 6.91 18.77 -19.08
N LEU A 295 7.44 18.60 -20.30
CA LEU A 295 8.81 18.16 -20.57
C LEU A 295 9.63 19.23 -21.29
N ALA A 296 10.95 19.17 -21.09
CA ALA A 296 11.89 20.03 -21.80
C ALA A 296 11.84 19.79 -23.33
N ALA A 297 12.19 20.82 -24.12
CA ALA A 297 12.16 20.79 -25.59
C ALA A 297 12.97 19.61 -26.20
N SER A 298 14.00 19.13 -25.51
CA SER A 298 14.79 17.96 -25.92
C SER A 298 13.98 16.66 -26.05
N PHE A 299 12.83 16.57 -25.41
CA PHE A 299 11.94 15.41 -25.49
C PHE A 299 10.86 15.53 -26.57
N HIS A 300 10.61 16.74 -27.10
CA HIS A 300 9.45 16.99 -27.96
C HIS A 300 9.45 16.14 -29.24
N THR A 301 10.62 15.80 -29.78
CA THR A 301 10.75 14.93 -30.97
C THR A 301 10.38 13.45 -30.69
N ALA A 302 10.37 13.05 -29.44
CA ALA A 302 9.97 11.70 -29.03
C ALA A 302 8.46 11.59 -28.75
N ILE A 303 7.74 12.73 -28.67
CA ILE A 303 6.29 12.73 -28.39
C ILE A 303 5.54 12.24 -29.63
N LYS A 304 4.69 11.24 -29.42
CA LYS A 304 3.89 10.61 -30.46
C LYS A 304 2.53 11.31 -30.65
N PRO A 305 1.88 11.14 -31.82
CA PRO A 305 0.51 11.62 -32.03
C PRO A 305 -0.50 11.05 -31.01
N ALA A 306 -1.61 11.73 -30.83
CA ALA A 306 -2.64 11.36 -29.85
C ALA A 306 -3.27 9.98 -30.14
N ASP A 307 -3.37 9.63 -31.41
CA ASP A 307 -3.96 8.39 -31.91
C ASP A 307 -2.94 7.26 -32.11
N TYR A 308 -1.70 7.43 -31.64
CA TYR A 308 -0.66 6.42 -31.81
C TYR A 308 -0.68 5.41 -30.65
N VAL A 309 -0.77 4.09 -30.95
CA VAL A 309 -0.76 3.03 -29.94
C VAL A 309 0.62 2.40 -29.73
N GLY A 310 1.51 2.46 -30.72
CA GLY A 310 2.86 1.91 -30.62
C GLY A 310 3.28 1.07 -31.82
N LYS A 311 4.43 0.40 -31.67
CA LYS A 311 4.91 -0.60 -32.61
C LYS A 311 4.23 -1.94 -32.37
N ARG A 312 3.56 -2.47 -33.38
CA ARG A 312 2.93 -3.80 -33.32
C ARG A 312 3.99 -4.89 -33.37
N MET A 313 4.09 -5.71 -32.33
CA MET A 313 5.16 -6.70 -32.15
C MET A 313 4.61 -8.05 -31.69
N LEU A 314 3.77 -8.68 -32.47
CA LEU A 314 3.01 -9.88 -32.10
C LEU A 314 3.86 -11.15 -31.91
N GLU A 315 5.10 -11.18 -32.45
CA GLU A 315 6.02 -12.29 -32.18
C GLU A 315 6.58 -12.24 -30.74
N HIS A 316 6.59 -11.03 -30.10
CA HIS A 316 7.22 -10.79 -28.81
C HIS A 316 6.23 -10.39 -27.72
N TYR A 317 5.12 -9.75 -28.08
CA TYR A 317 4.07 -9.31 -27.14
C TYR A 317 2.78 -10.08 -27.39
N SER A 318 2.17 -10.59 -26.33
CA SER A 318 0.88 -11.28 -26.41
C SER A 318 -0.27 -10.31 -26.53
N VAL A 319 -1.34 -10.78 -27.19
CA VAL A 319 -2.68 -10.15 -27.19
C VAL A 319 -3.62 -10.85 -26.21
N LYS A 320 -3.16 -11.85 -25.47
CA LYS A 320 -3.96 -12.64 -24.52
C LYS A 320 -4.06 -11.96 -23.16
N THR A 321 -4.48 -10.72 -23.16
CA THR A 321 -4.72 -9.91 -21.98
C THR A 321 -5.89 -8.97 -22.23
N ASN A 322 -6.42 -8.33 -21.18
CA ASN A 322 -7.42 -7.28 -21.31
C ASN A 322 -6.80 -5.85 -21.34
N ASP A 323 -5.48 -5.75 -21.48
CA ASP A 323 -4.78 -4.49 -21.68
C ASP A 323 -5.12 -3.92 -23.06
N PRO A 324 -5.65 -2.69 -23.17
CA PRO A 324 -5.99 -2.08 -24.46
C PRO A 324 -4.78 -1.88 -25.38
N SER A 325 -3.54 -1.90 -24.85
CA SER A 325 -2.30 -1.80 -25.61
C SER A 325 -1.61 -3.14 -25.85
N ALA A 326 -2.27 -4.28 -25.57
CA ALA A 326 -1.69 -5.60 -25.78
C ALA A 326 -1.20 -5.81 -27.21
N GLY A 327 0.02 -6.35 -27.35
CA GLY A 327 0.67 -6.56 -28.65
C GLY A 327 1.48 -5.36 -29.18
N TYR A 328 1.49 -4.24 -28.47
CA TYR A 328 2.19 -3.02 -28.91
C TYR A 328 3.29 -2.61 -27.92
N PHE A 329 4.41 -2.16 -28.49
CA PHE A 329 5.47 -1.46 -27.75
C PHE A 329 5.37 0.04 -28.04
N PHE A 330 5.23 0.86 -27.01
CA PHE A 330 5.12 2.31 -27.17
C PHE A 330 6.51 2.94 -27.30
N ASP A 331 6.97 3.16 -28.54
CA ASP A 331 8.33 3.60 -28.91
C ASP A 331 8.55 5.11 -28.85
N GLY A 332 7.97 5.78 -27.88
CA GLY A 332 8.08 7.24 -27.71
C GLY A 332 7.42 7.69 -26.43
N LEU A 333 7.12 8.98 -26.35
CA LEU A 333 6.41 9.58 -25.22
C LEU A 333 4.95 9.86 -25.61
N PRO A 334 3.98 9.70 -24.70
CA PRO A 334 2.57 9.91 -25.00
C PRO A 334 2.26 11.36 -25.33
N HIS A 335 1.23 11.60 -26.15
CA HIS A 335 0.75 12.95 -26.46
C HIS A 335 0.23 13.65 -25.22
N THR A 336 -0.63 12.97 -24.46
CA THR A 336 -1.22 13.45 -23.21
C THR A 336 -1.05 12.39 -22.11
N ILE A 337 -0.77 12.84 -20.89
CA ILE A 337 -0.58 11.97 -19.74
C ILE A 337 -0.85 12.75 -18.45
N ASP A 338 -1.32 12.07 -17.40
CA ASP A 338 -1.41 12.64 -16.06
C ASP A 338 -0.06 13.25 -15.62
N PRO A 339 -0.02 14.53 -15.20
CA PRO A 339 1.24 15.21 -14.93
C PRO A 339 2.04 14.62 -13.74
N ARG A 340 1.41 13.81 -12.88
CA ARG A 340 2.10 13.09 -11.80
C ARG A 340 2.97 11.95 -12.32
N ALA A 341 2.71 11.43 -13.51
CA ALA A 341 3.44 10.30 -14.08
C ALA A 341 4.94 10.56 -14.24
N TYR A 342 5.33 11.70 -14.83
CA TYR A 342 6.73 12.09 -14.99
C TYR A 342 7.44 12.52 -13.71
N LYS A 343 6.68 12.73 -12.63
CA LYS A 343 7.24 12.95 -11.28
C LYS A 343 7.47 11.63 -10.55
N THR A 344 6.57 10.66 -10.80
CA THR A 344 6.64 9.34 -10.15
C THR A 344 7.72 8.46 -10.77
N PHE A 345 7.90 8.52 -12.10
CA PHE A 345 8.79 7.62 -12.83
C PHE A 345 9.76 8.41 -13.70
N TYR A 346 11.00 7.90 -13.80
CA TYR A 346 11.98 8.43 -14.75
C TYR A 346 11.69 7.94 -16.17
N ILE A 347 12.15 8.72 -17.16
CA ILE A 347 12.11 8.35 -18.58
C ILE A 347 13.36 7.52 -18.91
N PRO A 348 13.24 6.34 -19.53
CA PRO A 348 14.39 5.54 -19.96
C PRO A 348 15.39 6.33 -20.80
N GLY A 349 16.67 6.20 -20.45
CA GLY A 349 17.77 6.88 -21.15
C GLY A 349 18.01 8.34 -20.75
N ASP A 350 17.19 8.93 -19.88
CA ASP A 350 17.41 10.28 -19.32
C ASP A 350 18.30 10.23 -18.06
N VAL A 351 19.50 9.71 -18.23
CA VAL A 351 20.44 9.44 -17.11
C VAL A 351 20.98 10.69 -16.42
N SER A 352 20.77 11.87 -16.98
CA SER A 352 21.16 13.16 -16.39
C SER A 352 20.07 13.80 -15.56
N SER A 353 18.86 13.27 -15.58
CA SER A 353 17.74 13.81 -14.83
C SER A 353 17.89 13.57 -13.33
N SER A 354 17.40 14.52 -12.52
CA SER A 354 17.26 14.34 -11.07
C SER A 354 16.26 13.25 -10.68
N THR A 355 15.39 12.84 -11.60
CA THR A 355 14.44 11.73 -11.40
C THR A 355 15.09 10.37 -11.68
N TRP A 356 16.23 10.35 -12.40
CA TRP A 356 16.89 9.10 -12.73
C TRP A 356 17.31 8.32 -11.48
N SER A 357 16.99 7.05 -11.46
CA SER A 357 17.39 6.13 -10.38
C SER A 357 18.49 5.21 -10.88
N ASN A 358 19.65 5.22 -10.22
CA ASN A 358 20.80 4.35 -10.53
C ASN A 358 20.63 2.91 -10.01
N TYR A 359 19.45 2.50 -9.64
CA TYR A 359 19.21 1.16 -9.12
C TYR A 359 18.88 0.15 -10.22
N PRO A 360 19.57 -1.00 -10.26
CA PRO A 360 20.73 -1.35 -9.44
C PRO A 360 22.02 -0.63 -9.85
N SER A 361 22.76 -0.14 -8.87
CA SER A 361 23.98 0.65 -9.10
C SER A 361 25.17 -0.18 -9.59
N TRP A 362 25.15 -1.48 -9.37
CA TRP A 362 26.24 -2.41 -9.72
C TRP A 362 26.24 -2.85 -11.20
N THR A 363 25.23 -2.51 -11.96
CA THR A 363 25.14 -2.86 -13.38
C THR A 363 25.01 -1.65 -14.27
N ASN A 364 25.61 -1.72 -15.45
CA ASN A 364 25.41 -0.74 -16.51
C ASN A 364 24.07 -0.92 -17.24
N ASP A 365 23.39 -2.03 -17.05
CA ASP A 365 22.13 -2.38 -17.71
C ASP A 365 21.05 -1.31 -17.55
N ALA A 366 21.05 -0.62 -16.39
CA ALA A 366 20.13 0.48 -16.13
C ALA A 366 20.29 1.67 -17.09
N LYS A 367 21.46 1.84 -17.70
CA LYS A 367 21.77 2.93 -18.64
C LYS A 367 21.64 2.51 -20.10
N GLU A 368 21.58 1.21 -20.35
CA GLU A 368 21.46 0.67 -21.70
C GLU A 368 20.01 0.73 -22.17
N THR A 369 19.81 1.28 -23.36
CA THR A 369 18.48 1.44 -23.96
C THR A 369 18.26 0.58 -25.21
N GLU A 370 19.29 -0.09 -25.71
CA GLU A 370 19.14 -1.00 -26.84
C GLU A 370 18.77 -2.42 -26.34
N VAL A 371 17.78 -3.01 -26.97
CA VAL A 371 17.32 -4.38 -26.71
C VAL A 371 17.32 -5.15 -28.03
N THR A 372 17.92 -6.34 -28.03
CA THR A 372 17.88 -7.26 -29.17
C THR A 372 16.69 -8.20 -29.02
N MET A 373 15.77 -8.16 -29.98
CA MET A 373 14.62 -9.05 -30.09
C MET A 373 14.93 -10.15 -31.09
N LYS A 374 14.99 -11.40 -30.63
CA LYS A 374 15.35 -12.57 -31.43
C LYS A 374 14.23 -13.00 -32.36
N ARG A 375 14.55 -13.27 -33.64
CA ARG A 375 13.60 -13.79 -34.65
C ARG A 375 14.27 -14.84 -35.54
N ALA A 376 13.47 -15.76 -36.06
CA ALA A 376 13.95 -16.72 -37.05
C ALA A 376 14.40 -16.05 -38.37
N SER A 377 13.76 -14.93 -38.73
CA SER A 377 14.06 -14.14 -39.94
C SER A 377 15.18 -13.11 -39.76
N GLY A 378 15.86 -13.14 -38.62
CA GLY A 378 16.93 -12.18 -38.27
C GLY A 378 16.51 -11.29 -37.07
N ASP A 379 17.46 -11.01 -36.21
CA ASP A 379 17.25 -10.20 -35.02
C ASP A 379 16.87 -8.77 -35.39
N ILE A 380 16.02 -8.16 -34.55
CA ILE A 380 15.75 -6.71 -34.63
C ILE A 380 16.25 -6.02 -33.37
N LYS A 381 16.62 -4.74 -33.52
CA LYS A 381 17.00 -3.89 -32.40
C LYS A 381 15.88 -2.93 -32.08
N LEU A 382 15.53 -2.87 -30.79
CA LEU A 382 14.57 -1.94 -30.25
C LEU A 382 15.29 -0.96 -29.33
N ASN A 383 15.13 0.34 -29.59
CA ASN A 383 15.66 1.37 -28.70
C ASN A 383 14.56 1.85 -27.77
N THR A 384 14.83 1.79 -26.46
CA THR A 384 13.90 2.19 -25.41
C THR A 384 14.17 3.61 -24.89
N LYS A 385 15.15 4.33 -25.44
CA LYS A 385 15.44 5.71 -25.04
C LYS A 385 14.25 6.63 -25.33
N ASN A 386 13.89 7.44 -24.36
CA ASN A 386 12.75 8.35 -24.45
C ASN A 386 11.44 7.63 -24.83
N THR A 387 11.20 6.46 -24.24
CA THR A 387 9.94 5.71 -24.42
C THR A 387 9.16 5.65 -23.13
N TRP A 388 7.84 5.47 -23.27
CA TRP A 388 6.91 5.31 -22.14
C TRP A 388 6.16 3.99 -22.27
N SER A 389 6.87 2.90 -22.48
CA SER A 389 6.32 1.56 -22.59
C SER A 389 6.39 0.83 -21.27
N THR A 390 5.46 -0.09 -21.07
CA THR A 390 5.49 -1.05 -19.96
C THR A 390 5.86 -2.43 -20.46
N THR A 391 6.01 -3.37 -19.53
CA THR A 391 6.25 -4.77 -19.83
C THR A 391 4.99 -5.52 -20.22
N ALA A 392 3.97 -4.90 -20.77
CA ALA A 392 2.72 -5.56 -21.17
C ALA A 392 2.96 -6.78 -22.09
N ILE A 393 3.53 -7.82 -21.53
CA ILE A 393 4.09 -8.97 -22.23
C ILE A 393 3.07 -10.10 -22.31
N GLY A 394 2.19 -10.20 -21.32
CA GLY A 394 1.16 -11.23 -21.25
C GLY A 394 1.73 -12.62 -21.50
N ASP A 395 1.19 -13.34 -22.44
CA ASP A 395 1.61 -14.68 -22.85
C ASP A 395 2.89 -14.68 -23.72
N PHE A 396 3.64 -13.58 -23.75
CA PHE A 396 4.93 -13.33 -24.38
C PHE A 396 5.00 -13.50 -25.91
N GLY A 397 3.89 -13.69 -26.60
CA GLY A 397 3.87 -13.93 -28.05
C GLY A 397 4.52 -15.26 -28.43
N ALA A 398 4.84 -15.40 -29.73
CA ALA A 398 5.40 -16.64 -30.28
C ALA A 398 6.84 -16.92 -29.81
N LEU A 399 7.62 -15.89 -29.52
CA LEU A 399 9.04 -16.01 -29.12
C LEU A 399 9.24 -16.02 -27.60
N GLY A 400 8.21 -15.82 -26.79
CA GLY A 400 8.22 -16.02 -25.35
C GLY A 400 9.45 -15.44 -24.63
N THR A 401 10.37 -16.29 -24.19
CA THR A 401 11.57 -15.92 -23.44
C THR A 401 12.60 -15.13 -24.23
N ALA A 402 12.51 -15.09 -25.57
CA ALA A 402 13.38 -14.26 -26.41
C ALA A 402 13.02 -12.76 -26.37
N ASN A 403 11.99 -12.37 -25.62
CA ASN A 403 11.67 -10.97 -25.34
C ASN A 403 12.66 -10.39 -24.32
N GLY A 404 13.67 -9.65 -24.80
CA GLY A 404 14.71 -9.08 -23.97
C GLY A 404 14.24 -7.98 -23.01
N ILE A 405 13.10 -7.32 -23.28
CA ILE A 405 12.53 -6.32 -22.36
C ILE A 405 12.02 -6.98 -21.09
N ARG A 406 11.43 -8.16 -21.20
CA ARG A 406 10.95 -8.91 -20.05
C ARG A 406 12.05 -9.35 -19.08
N SER A 407 13.18 -9.80 -19.62
CA SER A 407 14.27 -10.35 -18.79
C SER A 407 15.12 -9.27 -18.13
N VAL A 408 15.22 -8.07 -18.73
CA VAL A 408 16.03 -6.95 -18.24
C VAL A 408 15.22 -5.66 -18.35
N GLN A 409 14.41 -5.40 -17.33
CA GLN A 409 13.44 -4.29 -17.37
C GLN A 409 14.04 -2.96 -16.91
N ILE A 410 15.00 -3.02 -16.00
CA ILE A 410 15.61 -1.84 -15.38
C ILE A 410 16.31 -1.01 -16.45
N GLY A 411 15.99 0.29 -16.49
CA GLY A 411 16.48 1.21 -17.51
C GLY A 411 15.81 1.10 -18.88
N LYS A 412 15.03 0.05 -19.15
CA LYS A 412 14.35 -0.18 -20.43
C LYS A 412 12.90 0.30 -20.42
N ILE A 413 12.31 0.43 -19.25
CA ILE A 413 10.96 0.93 -19.01
C ILE A 413 10.99 1.97 -17.89
N PRO A 414 9.96 2.85 -17.77
CA PRO A 414 9.92 3.84 -16.72
C PRO A 414 10.02 3.19 -15.33
N GLY A 415 10.97 3.64 -14.54
CA GLY A 415 11.20 3.15 -13.17
C GLY A 415 10.95 4.22 -12.13
N LEU A 416 10.73 3.82 -10.87
CA LEU A 416 10.44 4.73 -9.77
C LEU A 416 11.53 5.80 -9.64
N SER A 417 11.12 7.07 -9.55
CA SER A 417 12.00 8.22 -9.42
C SER A 417 12.91 8.13 -8.20
N GLN A 418 14.16 8.60 -8.36
CA GLN A 418 15.16 8.71 -7.29
C GLN A 418 14.64 9.45 -6.06
N ALA A 419 13.76 10.43 -6.25
CA ALA A 419 13.16 11.21 -5.17
C ALA A 419 12.46 10.36 -4.09
N PHE A 420 11.97 9.17 -4.46
CA PHE A 420 11.29 8.24 -3.56
C PHE A 420 12.18 7.10 -3.05
N ARG A 421 13.40 7.01 -3.55
CA ARG A 421 14.34 5.93 -3.24
C ARG A 421 15.44 6.33 -2.26
N ALA A 422 15.48 7.58 -1.84
CA ALA A 422 16.45 8.07 -0.88
C ALA A 422 16.00 7.82 0.57
N SER A 423 16.94 7.48 1.44
CA SER A 423 16.68 7.30 2.90
C SER A 423 16.23 8.56 3.62
N GLY A 424 16.41 9.74 3.00
CA GLY A 424 15.86 11.01 3.46
C GLY A 424 14.38 11.20 3.17
N SER A 425 13.76 10.31 2.40
CA SER A 425 12.33 10.39 2.08
C SER A 425 11.48 10.04 3.30
N LYS A 426 10.32 10.68 3.40
CA LYS A 426 9.31 10.37 4.43
C LYS A 426 8.25 9.45 3.84
N ARG A 427 8.07 8.30 4.44
CA ARG A 427 6.93 7.44 4.14
C ARG A 427 5.66 8.06 4.69
N VAL A 428 4.68 8.27 3.80
CA VAL A 428 3.36 8.78 4.15
C VAL A 428 2.44 7.62 4.55
N PHE A 429 1.72 7.76 5.65
CA PHE A 429 0.72 6.81 6.17
C PHE A 429 -0.70 7.31 6.02
N PHE A 430 -0.87 8.64 6.06
CA PHE A 430 -2.13 9.31 5.77
C PHE A 430 -1.83 10.66 5.14
N ALA A 431 -2.47 10.92 4.01
CA ALA A 431 -2.25 12.14 3.23
C ALA A 431 -3.51 13.02 3.18
N ALA A 432 -3.30 14.32 2.92
CA ALA A 432 -4.40 15.28 2.82
C ALA A 432 -5.39 14.95 1.68
N TRP A 433 -4.88 14.51 0.52
CA TRP A 433 -5.74 14.09 -0.59
C TRP A 433 -6.67 12.93 -0.22
N GLU A 434 -6.24 12.04 0.68
CA GLU A 434 -7.07 10.91 1.10
C GLU A 434 -8.31 11.37 1.86
N SER A 435 -8.18 12.33 2.79
CA SER A 435 -9.35 12.92 3.47
C SER A 435 -10.38 13.45 2.48
N TYR A 436 -9.92 14.17 1.46
CA TYR A 436 -10.81 14.74 0.45
C TYR A 436 -11.49 13.68 -0.41
N PHE A 437 -10.78 12.62 -0.83
CA PHE A 437 -11.40 11.54 -1.59
C PHE A 437 -12.36 10.69 -0.74
N LEU A 438 -12.07 10.50 0.54
CA LEU A 438 -13.03 9.89 1.49
C LEU A 438 -14.29 10.73 1.66
N LEU A 439 -14.15 12.05 1.78
CA LEU A 439 -15.30 12.98 1.83
C LEU A 439 -16.09 12.97 0.53
N ALA A 440 -15.42 12.90 -0.62
CA ALA A 440 -16.09 12.81 -1.92
C ALA A 440 -16.93 11.54 -2.04
N GLU A 441 -16.40 10.40 -1.63
CA GLU A 441 -17.13 9.13 -1.59
C GLU A 441 -18.30 9.18 -0.61
N ALA A 442 -18.10 9.73 0.59
CA ALA A 442 -19.14 9.87 1.60
C ALA A 442 -20.28 10.78 1.13
N ALA A 443 -19.96 11.93 0.53
CA ALA A 443 -20.95 12.83 -0.06
C ALA A 443 -21.74 12.18 -1.21
N LEU A 444 -21.06 11.34 -2.02
CA LEU A 444 -21.71 10.57 -3.09
C LEU A 444 -22.69 9.51 -2.53
N LYS A 445 -22.42 8.97 -1.35
CA LYS A 445 -23.33 8.09 -0.60
C LYS A 445 -24.46 8.85 0.11
N GLY A 446 -24.52 10.19 0.03
CA GLY A 446 -25.50 11.02 0.70
C GLY A 446 -25.25 11.24 2.19
N TRP A 447 -24.01 11.04 2.68
CA TRP A 447 -23.67 11.30 4.07
C TRP A 447 -23.45 12.79 4.34
N SER A 448 -23.74 13.23 5.57
CA SER A 448 -23.64 14.63 5.99
C SER A 448 -22.19 15.01 6.34
N VAL A 449 -21.42 15.44 5.35
CA VAL A 449 -19.98 15.73 5.49
C VAL A 449 -19.60 17.19 5.23
N GLY A 450 -20.58 18.08 5.10
CA GLY A 450 -20.35 19.52 4.97
C GLY A 450 -19.75 19.98 3.64
N THR A 451 -19.67 19.09 2.63
CA THR A 451 -19.16 19.40 1.29
C THR A 451 -19.90 18.58 0.24
N THR A 452 -19.84 19.03 -1.03
CA THR A 452 -20.34 18.22 -2.15
C THR A 452 -19.30 17.22 -2.62
N ALA A 453 -19.73 16.14 -3.25
CA ALA A 453 -18.84 15.14 -3.83
C ALA A 453 -17.86 15.76 -4.84
N GLN A 454 -18.34 16.68 -5.69
CA GLN A 454 -17.51 17.40 -6.66
C GLN A 454 -16.44 18.25 -5.97
N ALA A 455 -16.82 19.10 -5.01
CA ALA A 455 -15.89 19.99 -4.33
C ALA A 455 -14.81 19.21 -3.59
N ALA A 456 -15.18 18.14 -2.90
CA ALA A 456 -14.23 17.26 -2.23
C ALA A 456 -13.30 16.55 -3.22
N TYR A 457 -13.82 16.00 -4.32
CA TYR A 457 -13.02 15.39 -5.39
C TYR A 457 -11.98 16.36 -5.95
N GLU A 458 -12.41 17.58 -6.33
CA GLU A 458 -11.52 18.59 -6.88
C GLU A 458 -10.43 19.02 -5.87
N ASN A 459 -10.77 19.13 -4.58
CA ASN A 459 -9.81 19.43 -3.53
C ASN A 459 -8.82 18.27 -3.34
N GLY A 460 -9.26 17.01 -3.47
CA GLY A 460 -8.37 15.84 -3.44
C GLY A 460 -7.35 15.88 -4.58
N VAL A 461 -7.79 16.18 -5.80
CA VAL A 461 -6.90 16.34 -6.96
C VAL A 461 -5.92 17.50 -6.73
N LYS A 462 -6.39 18.66 -6.30
CA LYS A 462 -5.55 19.85 -6.03
C LYS A 462 -4.51 19.55 -4.94
N SER A 463 -4.90 18.92 -3.85
CA SER A 463 -3.97 18.52 -2.77
C SER A 463 -2.90 17.52 -3.25
N SER A 464 -3.29 16.55 -4.08
CA SER A 464 -2.35 15.64 -4.71
C SER A 464 -1.39 16.39 -5.66
N PHE A 465 -1.91 17.32 -6.49
CA PHE A 465 -1.10 18.10 -7.42
C PHE A 465 -0.10 19.01 -6.71
N GLU A 466 -0.49 19.59 -5.57
CA GLU A 466 0.41 20.36 -4.72
C GLU A 466 1.59 19.50 -4.22
N TYR A 467 1.29 18.31 -3.69
CA TYR A 467 2.33 17.38 -3.24
C TYR A 467 3.30 16.99 -4.36
N TRP A 468 2.78 16.77 -5.58
CA TRP A 468 3.58 16.39 -6.74
C TRP A 468 4.27 17.58 -7.44
N GLY A 469 4.01 18.81 -7.03
CA GLY A 469 4.58 20.02 -7.65
C GLY A 469 4.09 20.25 -9.09
N VAL A 470 2.82 19.95 -9.36
CA VAL A 470 2.17 20.06 -10.68
C VAL A 470 0.88 20.89 -10.65
N SER A 471 0.72 21.73 -9.64
CA SER A 471 -0.50 22.53 -9.40
C SER A 471 -0.90 23.45 -10.57
N GLN A 472 0.06 23.87 -11.39
CA GLN A 472 -0.18 24.69 -12.58
C GLN A 472 -1.11 24.00 -13.59
N HIS A 473 -1.21 22.69 -13.58
CA HIS A 473 -2.06 21.92 -14.48
C HIS A 473 -3.46 21.64 -13.91
N ALA A 474 -3.73 21.95 -12.63
CA ALA A 474 -4.94 21.50 -11.94
C ALA A 474 -6.24 22.00 -12.61
N ALA A 475 -6.30 23.27 -13.04
CA ALA A 475 -7.50 23.83 -13.65
C ALA A 475 -7.85 23.16 -14.99
N ALA A 476 -6.86 23.05 -15.89
CA ALA A 476 -7.04 22.38 -17.19
C ALA A 476 -7.37 20.89 -17.02
N TYR A 477 -6.68 20.22 -16.09
CA TYR A 477 -6.91 18.82 -15.77
C TYR A 477 -8.34 18.53 -15.31
N LEU A 478 -8.85 19.31 -14.36
CA LEU A 478 -10.20 19.16 -13.81
C LEU A 478 -11.32 19.55 -14.79
N ALA A 479 -10.99 20.30 -15.84
CA ALA A 479 -11.92 20.66 -16.92
C ALA A 479 -11.92 19.63 -18.07
N SER A 480 -10.95 18.70 -18.12
CA SER A 480 -10.79 17.78 -19.25
C SER A 480 -11.83 16.66 -19.25
N GLU A 481 -12.43 16.44 -20.41
CA GLU A 481 -13.34 15.34 -20.72
C GLU A 481 -12.61 14.17 -21.42
N ASP A 482 -11.30 14.31 -21.67
CA ASP A 482 -10.49 13.28 -22.30
C ASP A 482 -10.45 12.00 -21.46
N TYR A 483 -10.68 10.88 -22.12
CA TYR A 483 -10.61 9.57 -21.49
C TYR A 483 -9.17 9.06 -21.43
N ASN A 484 -8.84 8.42 -20.32
CA ASN A 484 -7.67 7.58 -20.26
C ASN A 484 -7.90 6.27 -21.05
N ARG A 485 -6.88 5.40 -21.08
CA ARG A 485 -6.97 4.14 -21.84
C ARG A 485 -8.01 3.14 -21.33
N VAL A 486 -8.51 3.34 -20.11
CA VAL A 486 -9.58 2.50 -19.54
C VAL A 486 -10.97 3.18 -19.59
N GLY A 487 -11.08 4.35 -20.18
CA GLY A 487 -12.35 5.03 -20.43
C GLY A 487 -12.83 5.96 -19.30
N THR A 488 -11.93 6.40 -18.41
CA THR A 488 -12.24 7.34 -17.33
C THR A 488 -11.71 8.72 -17.63
N SER A 489 -12.50 9.79 -17.43
CA SER A 489 -12.10 11.19 -17.58
C SER A 489 -11.92 11.90 -16.24
N ALA A 490 -11.20 13.05 -16.24
CA ALA A 490 -10.92 13.80 -15.02
C ALA A 490 -12.06 14.72 -14.57
N LYS A 491 -12.81 15.34 -15.49
CA LYS A 491 -13.91 16.25 -15.15
C LYS A 491 -15.02 15.52 -14.40
N PHE A 492 -15.32 15.96 -13.18
CA PHE A 492 -16.25 15.27 -12.29
C PHE A 492 -17.66 15.13 -12.90
N THR A 493 -18.16 16.19 -13.52
CA THR A 493 -19.52 16.24 -14.11
C THR A 493 -19.64 15.54 -15.46
N HIS A 494 -18.53 15.17 -16.11
CA HIS A 494 -18.53 14.44 -17.37
C HIS A 494 -18.71 12.93 -17.11
N THR A 495 -19.93 12.44 -17.14
CA THR A 495 -20.27 11.03 -16.85
C THR A 495 -20.64 10.23 -18.10
N ALA A 496 -20.48 10.81 -19.29
CA ALA A 496 -20.67 10.07 -20.54
C ALA A 496 -19.70 8.89 -20.59
N GLU A 497 -20.21 7.72 -20.97
CA GLU A 497 -19.35 6.55 -21.18
C GLU A 497 -18.62 6.70 -22.53
N PRO A 498 -17.36 6.23 -22.62
CA PRO A 498 -16.69 6.13 -23.92
C PRO A 498 -17.42 5.10 -24.80
N GLY A 499 -17.18 5.15 -26.09
CA GLY A 499 -17.57 4.05 -26.98
C GLY A 499 -16.92 2.73 -26.59
N ASN A 500 -17.26 1.65 -27.28
CA ASN A 500 -16.65 0.35 -26.99
C ASN A 500 -15.16 0.28 -27.41
N SER A 501 -14.79 1.07 -28.41
CA SER A 501 -13.44 1.14 -28.94
C SER A 501 -13.19 2.47 -29.66
N HIS A 502 -11.92 2.77 -29.92
CA HIS A 502 -11.48 3.90 -30.73
C HIS A 502 -10.36 3.45 -31.68
N ASN A 503 -10.24 4.13 -32.81
CA ASN A 503 -9.20 3.82 -33.78
C ASN A 503 -7.87 4.48 -33.39
N MET A 504 -6.79 3.71 -33.47
CA MET A 504 -5.44 4.20 -33.26
C MET A 504 -4.52 3.75 -34.37
N THR A 505 -3.53 4.57 -34.68
CA THR A 505 -2.49 4.25 -35.65
C THR A 505 -1.38 3.42 -35.00
N TYR A 506 -0.71 2.58 -35.78
CA TYR A 506 0.46 1.82 -35.36
C TYR A 506 1.50 1.73 -36.48
N VAL A 507 2.72 1.37 -36.10
CA VAL A 507 3.76 0.93 -37.02
C VAL A 507 4.03 -0.55 -36.77
N ASP A 508 4.06 -1.36 -37.83
CA ASP A 508 4.50 -2.76 -37.70
C ASP A 508 5.98 -2.79 -37.31
N GLY A 509 6.29 -3.42 -36.17
CA GLY A 509 7.63 -3.44 -35.59
C GLY A 509 8.66 -4.24 -36.41
N TYR A 510 8.22 -4.99 -37.41
CA TYR A 510 9.06 -5.84 -38.24
C TYR A 510 9.25 -5.31 -39.67
N THR A 511 8.22 -4.70 -40.23
CA THR A 511 8.21 -4.23 -41.61
C THR A 511 8.25 -2.70 -41.75
N ASN A 512 8.03 -1.98 -40.63
CA ASN A 512 7.83 -0.53 -40.58
C ASN A 512 6.60 -0.03 -41.36
N ALA A 513 5.70 -0.90 -41.76
CA ALA A 513 4.44 -0.51 -42.38
C ALA A 513 3.51 0.14 -41.37
N THR A 514 2.83 1.22 -41.77
CA THR A 514 1.81 1.87 -40.96
C THR A 514 0.44 1.20 -41.11
N GLY A 515 -0.35 1.21 -40.05
CA GLY A 515 -1.72 0.67 -40.06
C GLY A 515 -2.60 1.33 -39.02
N THR A 516 -3.88 0.96 -39.02
CA THR A 516 -4.87 1.40 -38.02
C THR A 516 -5.46 0.18 -37.32
N ALA A 517 -5.64 0.27 -36.03
CA ALA A 517 -6.27 -0.76 -35.20
C ALA A 517 -7.41 -0.17 -34.36
N SER A 518 -8.49 -0.93 -34.19
CA SER A 518 -9.56 -0.60 -33.26
C SER A 518 -9.14 -1.09 -31.86
N ILE A 519 -8.93 -0.16 -30.95
CA ILE A 519 -8.50 -0.42 -29.57
C ILE A 519 -9.72 -0.36 -28.66
N ALA A 520 -10.02 -1.47 -28.01
CA ALA A 520 -11.17 -1.58 -27.11
C ALA A 520 -10.89 -0.91 -25.76
N TYR A 521 -11.91 -0.26 -25.20
CA TYR A 521 -11.93 0.06 -23.78
C TYR A 521 -12.25 -1.19 -22.97
N PRO A 522 -11.44 -1.56 -21.96
CA PRO A 522 -11.65 -2.79 -21.21
C PRO A 522 -12.94 -2.72 -20.37
N ALA A 523 -13.55 -3.88 -20.14
CA ALA A 523 -14.69 -4.02 -19.26
C ALA A 523 -14.24 -4.44 -17.86
N ASN A 524 -14.58 -3.63 -16.84
CA ASN A 524 -14.36 -3.97 -15.44
C ASN A 524 -15.55 -4.78 -14.89
N THR A 525 -15.58 -6.09 -15.13
CA THR A 525 -16.73 -6.93 -14.77
C THR A 525 -16.95 -7.11 -13.27
N ILE A 526 -16.00 -6.66 -12.43
CA ILE A 526 -16.14 -6.65 -10.96
C ILE A 526 -16.78 -5.36 -10.43
N TYR A 527 -17.03 -4.39 -11.31
CA TYR A 527 -17.76 -3.18 -10.97
C TYR A 527 -18.91 -2.97 -11.95
N LYS A 528 -20.14 -2.91 -11.45
CA LYS A 528 -21.37 -2.70 -12.24
C LYS A 528 -21.44 -3.55 -13.53
N ASN A 529 -21.01 -4.81 -13.42
CA ASN A 529 -20.99 -5.78 -14.52
C ASN A 529 -20.24 -5.31 -15.78
N GLY A 530 -19.23 -4.44 -15.63
CA GLY A 530 -18.38 -3.96 -16.71
C GLY A 530 -19.02 -2.93 -17.65
N THR A 531 -20.19 -2.40 -17.29
CA THR A 531 -20.92 -1.43 -18.14
C THR A 531 -20.56 0.03 -17.86
N VAL A 532 -19.85 0.29 -16.77
CA VAL A 532 -19.52 1.64 -16.28
C VAL A 532 -18.02 1.81 -16.16
N ARG A 533 -17.49 2.88 -16.78
CA ARG A 533 -16.06 3.26 -16.76
C ARG A 533 -15.83 4.71 -16.31
N ASN A 534 -16.87 5.54 -16.30
CA ASN A 534 -16.71 6.99 -16.16
C ASN A 534 -17.68 7.65 -15.16
N ASP A 535 -18.25 6.91 -14.21
CA ASP A 535 -19.08 7.51 -13.17
C ASP A 535 -18.25 8.21 -12.08
N ALA A 536 -18.94 8.96 -11.20
CA ALA A 536 -18.30 9.74 -10.15
C ALA A 536 -17.44 8.87 -9.20
N LEU A 537 -17.92 7.68 -8.83
CA LEU A 537 -17.16 6.79 -7.94
C LEU A 537 -15.88 6.27 -8.61
N THR A 538 -15.97 5.88 -9.89
CA THR A 538 -14.79 5.46 -10.66
C THR A 538 -13.74 6.58 -10.70
N LYS A 539 -14.15 7.84 -10.91
CA LYS A 539 -13.24 8.99 -10.91
C LYS A 539 -12.58 9.22 -9.55
N ILE A 540 -13.36 9.20 -8.48
CA ILE A 540 -12.86 9.38 -7.11
C ILE A 540 -11.78 8.34 -6.80
N ILE A 541 -12.08 7.06 -7.05
CA ILE A 541 -11.15 5.98 -6.71
C ILE A 541 -9.95 5.94 -7.65
N THR A 542 -10.10 6.26 -8.94
CA THR A 542 -8.97 6.41 -9.88
C THR A 542 -8.01 7.51 -9.41
N GLN A 543 -8.54 8.66 -9.02
CA GLN A 543 -7.71 9.76 -8.54
C GLN A 543 -7.03 9.44 -7.20
N LYS A 544 -7.75 8.81 -6.28
CA LYS A 544 -7.19 8.33 -5.00
C LYS A 544 -6.06 7.32 -5.23
N TYR A 545 -6.26 6.36 -6.14
CA TYR A 545 -5.26 5.36 -6.50
C TYR A 545 -3.98 5.98 -7.05
N ILE A 546 -4.09 6.91 -7.99
CA ILE A 546 -2.95 7.62 -8.57
C ILE A 546 -2.24 8.47 -7.50
N ALA A 547 -3.00 9.20 -6.69
CA ALA A 547 -2.46 10.03 -5.62
C ALA A 547 -1.71 9.21 -4.54
N ASN A 548 -2.13 7.99 -4.31
CA ASN A 548 -1.55 7.08 -3.33
C ASN A 548 -0.17 6.52 -3.73
N MET A 549 0.28 6.70 -4.99
CA MET A 549 1.64 6.39 -5.39
C MET A 549 2.65 7.32 -4.70
N PRO A 550 3.82 6.82 -4.30
CA PRO A 550 4.20 5.41 -4.11
C PRO A 550 3.91 4.88 -2.69
N TRP A 551 3.25 5.68 -1.82
CA TRP A 551 3.28 5.54 -0.36
C TRP A 551 2.16 4.71 0.25
N LEU A 552 1.00 4.60 -0.40
CA LEU A 552 -0.21 4.01 0.18
C LEU A 552 -0.73 2.80 -0.63
N PRO A 553 0.12 1.81 -0.95
CA PRO A 553 -0.31 0.66 -1.74
C PRO A 553 -1.33 -0.22 -1.02
N LEU A 554 -1.28 -0.32 0.31
CA LEU A 554 -2.26 -1.09 1.08
C LEU A 554 -3.66 -0.49 0.95
N GLU A 555 -3.77 0.86 0.96
CA GLU A 555 -5.04 1.55 0.75
C GLU A 555 -5.56 1.39 -0.69
N ALA A 556 -4.66 1.49 -1.68
CA ALA A 556 -5.00 1.25 -3.07
C ALA A 556 -5.51 -0.19 -3.31
N TRP A 557 -4.84 -1.18 -2.72
CA TRP A 557 -5.29 -2.57 -2.75
C TRP A 557 -6.61 -2.78 -2.01
N SER A 558 -6.80 -2.13 -0.88
CA SER A 558 -8.03 -2.22 -0.11
C SER A 558 -9.24 -1.61 -0.82
N ASP A 559 -9.09 -0.48 -1.50
CA ASP A 559 -10.16 0.09 -2.31
C ASP A 559 -10.56 -0.83 -3.46
N HIS A 560 -9.59 -1.45 -4.12
CA HIS A 560 -9.89 -2.44 -5.16
C HIS A 560 -10.61 -3.68 -4.59
N ARG A 561 -10.17 -4.21 -3.45
CA ARG A 561 -10.84 -5.33 -2.77
C ARG A 561 -12.29 -4.98 -2.39
N ARG A 562 -12.52 -3.76 -1.90
CA ARG A 562 -13.82 -3.28 -1.44
C ARG A 562 -14.78 -2.99 -2.60
N LEU A 563 -14.31 -2.33 -3.65
CA LEU A 563 -15.15 -1.77 -4.71
C LEU A 563 -14.97 -2.42 -6.08
N GLY A 564 -13.82 -3.05 -6.35
CA GLY A 564 -13.43 -3.45 -7.70
C GLY A 564 -12.94 -2.28 -8.54
N LEU A 565 -12.55 -1.17 -7.92
CA LEU A 565 -12.07 0.06 -8.53
C LEU A 565 -10.68 0.45 -7.97
N PRO A 566 -9.84 1.13 -8.77
CA PRO A 566 -10.02 1.38 -10.21
C PRO A 566 -9.93 0.09 -11.01
N PHE A 567 -10.08 0.15 -12.33
CA PHE A 567 -9.83 -1.01 -13.18
C PHE A 567 -8.38 -1.49 -13.01
N PHE A 568 -8.21 -2.77 -12.71
CA PHE A 568 -6.91 -3.43 -12.73
C PHE A 568 -6.83 -4.35 -13.94
N GLU A 569 -5.71 -4.28 -14.67
CA GLU A 569 -5.41 -5.27 -15.69
C GLU A 569 -5.37 -6.67 -15.08
N ASN A 570 -5.85 -7.68 -15.79
CA ASN A 570 -5.70 -9.03 -15.29
C ASN A 570 -4.21 -9.45 -15.24
N PRO A 571 -3.85 -10.45 -14.44
CA PRO A 571 -2.45 -10.84 -14.28
C PRO A 571 -1.76 -11.29 -15.57
N ALA A 572 -2.52 -11.71 -16.60
CA ALA A 572 -1.97 -12.13 -17.88
C ALA A 572 -1.24 -11.01 -18.64
N VAL A 573 -1.51 -9.74 -18.31
CA VAL A 573 -0.81 -8.61 -18.90
C VAL A 573 0.71 -8.64 -18.65
N GLU A 574 1.13 -9.23 -17.54
CA GLU A 574 2.53 -9.27 -17.10
C GLU A 574 3.07 -10.69 -16.83
N ASN A 575 2.22 -11.72 -16.96
CA ASN A 575 2.60 -13.12 -16.75
C ASN A 575 2.02 -14.02 -17.84
N PRO A 576 2.73 -15.06 -18.30
CA PRO A 576 2.18 -16.05 -19.21
C PRO A 576 0.98 -16.79 -18.61
N LEU A 577 -0.03 -17.08 -19.43
CA LEU A 577 -1.22 -17.83 -18.99
C LEU A 577 -0.88 -19.19 -18.37
N THR A 578 0.21 -19.81 -18.80
CA THR A 578 0.68 -21.10 -18.25
C THR A 578 1.08 -21.04 -16.77
N ASN A 579 1.38 -19.86 -16.27
CA ASN A 579 1.75 -19.64 -14.87
C ASN A 579 0.59 -19.10 -14.02
N LEU A 580 -0.62 -18.99 -14.59
CA LEU A 580 -1.79 -18.40 -13.95
C LEU A 580 -2.82 -19.48 -13.62
N PRO A 581 -3.11 -19.78 -12.35
CA PRO A 581 -3.91 -20.94 -11.95
C PRO A 581 -5.32 -20.97 -12.56
N ASP A 582 -5.96 -19.81 -12.71
CA ASP A 582 -7.36 -19.69 -13.11
C ASP A 582 -7.57 -19.02 -14.47
N LEU A 583 -6.55 -18.32 -15.01
CA LEU A 583 -6.61 -17.68 -16.32
C LEU A 583 -6.15 -18.63 -17.41
N ASN A 584 -6.93 -18.70 -18.49
CA ASN A 584 -6.67 -19.56 -19.65
C ASN A 584 -7.18 -18.89 -20.95
N SER A 585 -6.98 -19.56 -22.08
CA SER A 585 -7.37 -19.07 -23.41
C SER A 585 -8.86 -18.76 -23.56
N GLY A 586 -9.73 -19.33 -22.72
CA GLY A 586 -11.18 -19.10 -22.76
C GLY A 586 -11.66 -17.92 -21.91
N ASN A 587 -10.87 -17.48 -20.95
CA ASN A 587 -11.31 -16.45 -19.99
C ASN A 587 -10.34 -15.27 -19.79
N PHE A 588 -9.23 -15.20 -20.54
CA PHE A 588 -8.20 -14.16 -20.38
C PHE A 588 -8.71 -12.72 -20.61
N MET A 589 -9.82 -12.54 -21.31
CA MET A 589 -10.44 -11.23 -21.51
C MET A 589 -11.40 -10.85 -20.38
N THR A 590 -11.59 -11.70 -19.37
CA THR A 590 -12.48 -11.40 -18.24
C THR A 590 -11.71 -10.78 -17.08
N ASN A 591 -12.42 -9.95 -16.30
CA ASN A 591 -11.93 -9.40 -15.04
C ASN A 591 -12.81 -9.94 -13.90
N ARG A 592 -12.24 -10.74 -12.99
CA ARG A 592 -12.97 -11.41 -11.91
C ARG A 592 -12.20 -11.32 -10.59
N VAL A 593 -12.93 -11.30 -9.48
CA VAL A 593 -12.34 -11.21 -8.12
C VAL A 593 -11.29 -12.31 -7.88
N ARG A 594 -11.54 -13.54 -8.33
CA ARG A 594 -10.63 -14.67 -8.15
C ARG A 594 -9.27 -14.55 -8.86
N PHE A 595 -9.08 -13.52 -9.71
CA PHE A 595 -7.80 -13.25 -10.37
C PHE A 595 -6.92 -12.29 -9.59
N PHE A 596 -7.41 -11.75 -8.47
CA PHE A 596 -6.72 -10.76 -7.67
C PHE A 596 -6.57 -11.22 -6.22
N PRO A 597 -5.40 -11.03 -5.59
CA PRO A 597 -5.20 -11.39 -4.19
C PRO A 597 -6.14 -10.60 -3.27
N GLN A 598 -6.71 -11.29 -2.30
CA GLN A 598 -7.64 -10.74 -1.32
C GLN A 598 -7.02 -10.61 0.07
N ARG A 599 -6.00 -11.39 0.38
CA ARG A 599 -5.29 -11.40 1.67
C ARG A 599 -3.94 -12.13 1.54
N ILE A 600 -3.16 -12.06 2.60
CA ILE A 600 -1.99 -12.92 2.78
C ILE A 600 -2.42 -14.11 3.64
N PRO A 601 -2.21 -15.36 3.22
CA PRO A 601 -2.49 -16.53 4.07
C PRO A 601 -1.68 -16.49 5.36
N PHE A 602 -2.20 -17.07 6.42
CA PHE A 602 -1.45 -17.22 7.66
C PHE A 602 -0.16 -18.02 7.43
N PRO A 603 0.97 -17.60 7.99
CA PRO A 603 2.24 -18.29 7.76
C PRO A 603 2.28 -19.68 8.39
N SER A 604 3.07 -20.59 7.81
CA SER A 604 3.20 -21.98 8.27
C SER A 604 3.65 -22.06 9.72
N VAL A 605 4.58 -21.20 10.15
CA VAL A 605 5.04 -21.17 11.53
C VAL A 605 3.90 -20.95 12.53
N PHE A 606 2.88 -20.17 12.18
CA PHE A 606 1.73 -19.99 13.04
C PHE A 606 0.90 -21.29 13.17
N ARG A 607 0.73 -22.01 12.07
CA ARG A 607 0.05 -23.33 12.09
C ARG A 607 0.79 -24.36 12.93
N GLU A 608 2.11 -24.32 12.91
CA GLU A 608 2.99 -25.28 13.60
C GLU A 608 3.19 -24.94 15.08
N SER A 609 3.41 -23.65 15.39
CA SER A 609 3.67 -23.20 16.77
C SER A 609 2.43 -23.00 17.63
N SER A 610 1.28 -22.73 17.01
CA SER A 610 0.00 -22.50 17.71
C SER A 610 -1.17 -23.09 16.92
N PRO A 611 -1.27 -24.44 16.85
CA PRO A 611 -2.33 -25.10 16.05
C PRO A 611 -3.75 -24.72 16.50
N GLU A 612 -3.97 -24.56 17.81
CA GLU A 612 -5.26 -24.13 18.35
C GLU A 612 -5.59 -22.69 17.97
N GLY A 613 -4.61 -21.78 18.08
CA GLY A 613 -4.76 -20.39 17.65
C GLY A 613 -5.03 -20.29 16.13
N TYR A 614 -4.34 -21.08 15.33
CA TYR A 614 -4.61 -21.17 13.90
C TYR A 614 -6.03 -21.66 13.60
N ALA A 615 -6.48 -22.71 14.26
CA ALA A 615 -7.85 -23.21 14.11
C ALA A 615 -8.90 -22.17 14.48
N GLN A 616 -8.69 -21.40 15.56
CA GLN A 616 -9.53 -20.26 15.94
C GLN A 616 -9.54 -19.17 14.85
N ALA A 617 -8.36 -18.80 14.33
CA ALA A 617 -8.23 -17.77 13.29
C ALA A 617 -8.95 -18.17 12.01
N VAL A 618 -8.82 -19.43 11.56
CA VAL A 618 -9.53 -19.96 10.38
C VAL A 618 -11.04 -20.00 10.61
N THR A 619 -11.47 -20.40 11.81
CA THR A 619 -12.90 -20.38 12.19
C THR A 619 -13.44 -18.95 12.16
N ALA A 620 -12.71 -17.98 12.71
CA ALA A 620 -13.07 -16.56 12.70
C ALA A 620 -13.04 -15.94 11.29
N LEU A 621 -12.19 -16.45 10.38
CA LEU A 621 -12.19 -16.06 8.97
C LEU A 621 -13.49 -16.53 8.26
N GLY A 622 -14.05 -17.64 8.68
CA GLY A 622 -15.27 -18.22 8.12
C GLY A 622 -15.11 -18.74 6.69
N ALA A 623 -13.87 -19.03 6.26
CA ALA A 623 -13.52 -19.52 4.94
C ALA A 623 -12.13 -20.19 4.96
N GLU A 624 -11.73 -20.78 3.84
CA GLU A 624 -10.38 -21.36 3.70
C GLU A 624 -9.28 -20.30 3.79
N ASP A 625 -8.16 -20.66 4.40
CA ASP A 625 -6.96 -19.83 4.50
C ASP A 625 -6.20 -19.80 3.16
N LYS A 626 -6.71 -19.02 2.21
CA LYS A 626 -6.15 -18.84 0.87
C LYS A 626 -5.97 -17.36 0.52
N ALA A 627 -5.01 -17.06 -0.33
CA ALA A 627 -4.75 -15.69 -0.80
C ALA A 627 -5.95 -15.06 -1.54
N LEU A 628 -6.79 -15.87 -2.18
CA LEU A 628 -7.97 -15.41 -2.92
C LEU A 628 -9.26 -15.39 -2.07
N THR A 629 -9.17 -15.64 -0.77
CA THR A 629 -10.31 -15.58 0.17
C THR A 629 -10.58 -14.13 0.56
N PRO A 630 -11.77 -13.56 0.26
CA PRO A 630 -12.09 -12.18 0.63
C PRO A 630 -12.19 -12.00 2.16
N LEU A 631 -11.73 -10.87 2.65
CA LEU A 631 -11.97 -10.44 4.03
C LEU A 631 -13.44 -10.00 4.19
N TRP A 632 -13.92 -9.96 5.46
CA TRP A 632 -15.31 -9.60 5.78
C TRP A 632 -15.77 -8.31 5.09
N TRP A 633 -14.99 -7.24 5.14
CA TRP A 633 -15.33 -5.95 4.53
C TRP A 633 -15.17 -5.92 2.99
N ALA A 634 -14.52 -6.94 2.41
CA ALA A 634 -14.33 -7.08 0.96
C ALA A 634 -15.34 -8.05 0.32
N LYS A 635 -16.20 -8.70 1.13
CA LYS A 635 -17.27 -9.57 0.62
C LYS A 635 -18.30 -8.72 -0.13
N LYS A 636 -18.50 -9.02 -1.39
CA LYS A 636 -19.57 -8.44 -2.21
C LYS A 636 -20.78 -9.36 -2.11
N ASN A 637 -21.92 -8.79 -1.73
CA ASN A 637 -23.20 -9.48 -1.75
C ASN A 637 -23.65 -9.73 -3.19
#